data_3b10566a35270845f614d372369cae9f
#
_entry.id   3b10566a35270845f614d372369cae9f
#
_cell.length_a   1.000
_cell.length_b   1.000
_cell.length_c   1.000
_cell.angle_alpha   90.00
_cell.angle_beta   90.00
_cell.angle_gamma   90.00
#
_symmetry.space_group_name_H-M   'P 1'
#
loop_
_entity.id
_entity.type
_entity.pdbx_description
1 polymer ?
#
loop_
_entity_poly.entity_id
_entity_poly.type
_entity_poly.pdbx_seq_one_letter_code
_entity_poly.pdbx_strand_id
1 'polypeptide(L)'
;MITHYLKVAVRNLLKYRTQSLISILGMAFGFACFALASLWIRHEMTYDTFHDGADRIYRIRKEEKGSANGLGSVTPYPLAAYLKETFPEVEGACNLQFYESSYKVDGMEMKLNELSIDSAAFSVFDIRLLEGSTDFLIPRQSDKVAITRRCAQRLFGNESPIGKTIQSVYQKDPITICAVVSEWSEHSNLNYDIITRTYEYDHWGVASWNTYIRLTPQADKEGFTQKLYDHVIEKGDIKLEHFVATPLTAMRYDRPDPHKEANVKLKHVTLFTVAGALVILCALLNYLTLFITQIRMRGKELALRTVNGASSRSLFALLITEYLILLIWAWLFGMLFIEIVFPWFKELAELKVSRNFVYAESAAYCFLVIIFAILLSAFPILYYRKKSLQSVISTQKDGRGKNLFRKVSVTFQLMVSIGFIFCASVMMKQLFHLRNTDDLGMDIHNVAAVTMNSQTHIDAISDFLRSMPEVEEVAPRHNPLVKPRGSMMLGTKEWDDKPADAEDVSITIHQEDTSFVNFYRMTLLEGEMVTASSEKNDIVLNQAAVKAFGWHEPIGKTFKRTHDGEPYRVVGVVKDFHAQTPTLPAQPEGFMYEYKLGGNFSFYFSEKDNILFRYREGTWKTCKQKIETMLQTEYPDSRIELQNTEEEYAKFLSSENALLKLLGSLALICTLLSVFAIYSLVSLTCGQRRKEIAIRKVNGANVKDILNIFVREYATLLILASIVAFPVGYALMKNWLQNYTLQTSVSAWLYVVILFGIACVIALSIGYRVWKAANENPADVVKSE
;
A
#
# COMPACT_ATOMS: atom_id res chain seq x y z
N MET A 1 -34.63 26.89 29.09
CA MET A 1 -33.25 27.39 28.94
C MET A 1 -32.57 26.81 27.70
N ILE A 2 -32.55 25.52 27.44
CA ILE A 2 -31.90 24.88 26.28
C ILE A 2 -32.43 25.43 24.94
N THR A 3 -33.77 25.55 24.79
CA THR A 3 -34.40 26.13 23.58
C THR A 3 -33.96 27.56 23.31
N HIS A 4 -33.74 28.37 24.34
CA HIS A 4 -33.20 29.73 24.21
C HIS A 4 -31.74 29.69 23.70
N TYR A 5 -30.91 28.83 24.27
CA TYR A 5 -29.51 28.70 23.81
C TYR A 5 -29.43 28.22 22.37
N LEU A 6 -30.27 27.26 21.95
CA LEU A 6 -30.34 26.79 20.55
C LEU A 6 -30.74 27.95 19.60
N LYS A 7 -31.78 28.72 19.95
CA LYS A 7 -32.25 29.85 19.13
C LYS A 7 -31.14 30.94 18.97
N VAL A 8 -30.45 31.24 20.08
CA VAL A 8 -29.33 32.20 20.05
C VAL A 8 -28.17 31.65 19.23
N ALA A 9 -27.82 30.38 19.36
CA ALA A 9 -26.75 29.74 18.62
C ALA A 9 -27.01 29.75 17.12
N VAL A 10 -28.20 29.34 16.67
CA VAL A 10 -28.59 29.36 15.25
C VAL A 10 -28.53 30.78 14.69
N ARG A 11 -29.06 31.78 15.41
CA ARG A 11 -29.02 33.19 14.99
C ARG A 11 -27.58 33.67 14.83
N ASN A 12 -26.67 33.28 15.72
CA ASN A 12 -25.26 33.65 15.64
C ASN A 12 -24.56 32.99 14.47
N LEU A 13 -24.83 31.72 14.18
CA LEU A 13 -24.34 31.02 13.01
C LEU A 13 -24.73 31.72 11.71
N LEU A 14 -25.98 32.14 11.60
CA LEU A 14 -26.50 32.87 10.45
C LEU A 14 -25.93 34.31 10.35
N LYS A 15 -25.65 34.94 11.48
CA LYS A 15 -25.02 36.29 11.51
C LYS A 15 -23.59 36.24 11.00
N TYR A 16 -22.81 35.19 11.36
CA TYR A 16 -21.42 34.99 10.96
C TYR A 16 -21.28 33.87 9.92
N ARG A 17 -22.23 33.77 8.98
CA ARG A 17 -22.38 32.65 8.03
C ARG A 17 -21.11 32.23 7.32
N THR A 18 -20.29 33.16 6.84
CA THR A 18 -19.04 32.83 6.13
C THR A 18 -18.05 32.11 7.02
N GLN A 19 -17.87 32.57 8.27
CA GLN A 19 -16.94 31.96 9.22
C GLN A 19 -17.46 30.63 9.73
N SER A 20 -18.77 30.55 10.01
CA SER A 20 -19.43 29.29 10.42
C SER A 20 -19.30 28.24 9.32
N LEU A 21 -19.53 28.60 8.06
CA LEU A 21 -19.39 27.69 6.91
C LEU A 21 -17.95 27.19 6.77
N ILE A 22 -16.96 28.09 6.83
CA ILE A 22 -15.54 27.70 6.76
C ILE A 22 -15.16 26.79 7.92
N SER A 23 -15.66 27.07 9.13
CA SER A 23 -15.41 26.22 10.30
C SER A 23 -16.03 24.83 10.12
N ILE A 24 -17.30 24.75 9.66
CA ILE A 24 -18.00 23.50 9.41
C ILE A 24 -17.29 22.70 8.34
N LEU A 25 -16.97 23.28 7.18
CA LEU A 25 -16.30 22.59 6.09
C LEU A 25 -14.88 22.13 6.48
N GLY A 26 -14.10 23.01 7.12
CA GLY A 26 -12.76 22.66 7.57
C GLY A 26 -12.77 21.48 8.56
N MET A 27 -13.71 21.48 9.51
CA MET A 27 -13.85 20.40 10.46
C MET A 27 -14.41 19.12 9.82
N ALA A 28 -15.35 19.25 8.86
CA ALA A 28 -15.92 18.13 8.11
C ALA A 28 -14.84 17.38 7.30
N PHE A 29 -13.96 18.12 6.62
CA PHE A 29 -12.79 17.54 5.94
C PHE A 29 -11.86 16.82 6.94
N GLY A 30 -11.59 17.44 8.09
CA GLY A 30 -10.79 16.82 9.14
C GLY A 30 -11.40 15.51 9.65
N PHE A 31 -12.72 15.49 9.91
CA PHE A 31 -13.45 14.28 10.32
C PHE A 31 -13.39 13.18 9.26
N ALA A 32 -13.68 13.52 8.01
CA ALA A 32 -13.66 12.56 6.91
C ALA A 32 -12.28 11.93 6.73
N CYS A 33 -11.23 12.76 6.69
CA CYS A 33 -9.85 12.26 6.54
C CYS A 33 -9.42 11.38 7.70
N PHE A 34 -9.70 11.81 8.94
CA PHE A 34 -9.33 11.02 10.11
C PHE A 34 -10.09 9.70 10.16
N ALA A 35 -11.40 9.71 9.87
CA ALA A 35 -12.21 8.51 9.86
C ALA A 35 -11.75 7.52 8.80
N LEU A 36 -11.50 7.96 7.55
CA LEU A 36 -11.02 7.11 6.48
C LEU A 36 -9.59 6.58 6.76
N ALA A 37 -8.72 7.42 7.31
CA ALA A 37 -7.39 6.99 7.72
C ALA A 37 -7.46 5.92 8.84
N SER A 38 -8.27 6.14 9.88
CA SER A 38 -8.45 5.19 10.97
C SER A 38 -9.07 3.88 10.50
N LEU A 39 -10.04 3.95 9.58
CA LEU A 39 -10.66 2.79 8.97
C LEU A 39 -9.63 1.94 8.20
N TRP A 40 -8.78 2.59 7.39
CA TRP A 40 -7.73 1.90 6.65
C TRP A 40 -6.70 1.27 7.58
N ILE A 41 -6.22 2.02 8.59
CA ILE A 41 -5.27 1.51 9.59
C ILE A 41 -5.85 0.27 10.29
N ARG A 42 -7.10 0.34 10.75
CA ARG A 42 -7.77 -0.79 11.36
C ARG A 42 -7.88 -1.98 10.41
N HIS A 43 -8.29 -1.72 9.17
CA HIS A 43 -8.35 -2.74 8.13
C HIS A 43 -6.99 -3.40 7.95
N GLU A 44 -5.92 -2.65 7.80
CA GLU A 44 -4.57 -3.20 7.66
C GLU A 44 -4.10 -3.98 8.89
N MET A 45 -4.39 -3.51 10.10
CA MET A 45 -3.94 -4.12 11.36
C MET A 45 -4.75 -5.34 11.80
N THR A 46 -5.87 -5.64 11.13
CA THR A 46 -6.77 -6.75 11.52
C THR A 46 -6.84 -7.88 10.48
N TYR A 47 -5.87 -7.96 9.58
CA TYR A 47 -5.77 -9.09 8.65
C TYR A 47 -5.59 -10.41 9.40
N ASP A 48 -6.30 -11.45 8.94
CA ASP A 48 -6.24 -12.82 9.46
C ASP A 48 -6.56 -12.96 10.97
N THR A 49 -7.13 -11.92 11.62
CA THR A 49 -7.50 -11.98 13.03
C THR A 49 -8.83 -12.69 13.30
N PHE A 50 -9.55 -13.10 12.27
CA PHE A 50 -10.85 -13.76 12.38
C PHE A 50 -10.74 -15.25 12.77
N HIS A 51 -9.56 -15.85 12.65
CA HIS A 51 -9.32 -17.21 13.12
C HIS A 51 -9.33 -17.28 14.65
N ASP A 52 -9.93 -18.32 15.20
CA ASP A 52 -9.89 -18.56 16.64
C ASP A 52 -8.45 -18.86 17.09
N GLY A 53 -7.94 -18.02 17.99
CA GLY A 53 -6.53 -18.09 18.41
C GLY A 53 -5.53 -17.71 17.30
N ALA A 54 -5.88 -16.78 16.40
CA ALA A 54 -5.00 -16.29 15.32
C ALA A 54 -3.63 -15.82 15.81
N ASP A 55 -3.54 -15.29 17.03
CA ASP A 55 -2.30 -14.88 17.70
C ASP A 55 -1.39 -16.04 18.13
N ARG A 56 -1.87 -17.30 18.00
CA ARG A 56 -1.14 -18.54 18.28
C ARG A 56 -0.79 -19.32 17.02
N ILE A 57 -1.22 -18.85 15.84
CA ILE A 57 -0.90 -19.48 14.55
C ILE A 57 0.33 -18.82 13.97
N TYR A 58 1.31 -19.62 13.58
CA TYR A 58 2.59 -19.17 13.02
C TYR A 58 2.88 -19.89 11.71
N ARG A 59 3.39 -19.14 10.73
CA ARG A 59 4.03 -19.70 9.53
C ARG A 59 5.50 -19.95 9.83
N ILE A 60 5.97 -21.13 9.47
CA ILE A 60 7.38 -21.52 9.63
C ILE A 60 8.10 -21.34 8.30
N ARG A 61 9.22 -20.65 8.33
CA ARG A 61 10.10 -20.43 7.18
C ARG A 61 11.56 -20.69 7.59
N LYS A 62 12.38 -21.10 6.64
CA LYS A 62 13.83 -21.24 6.86
C LYS A 62 14.50 -19.91 6.51
N GLU A 63 15.52 -19.50 7.26
CA GLU A 63 16.41 -18.41 6.85
C GLU A 63 17.21 -18.83 5.62
N GLU A 64 17.24 -17.99 4.58
CA GLU A 64 17.86 -18.30 3.29
C GLU A 64 18.57 -17.07 2.75
N LYS A 65 19.92 -17.08 2.83
CA LYS A 65 20.75 -16.03 2.22
C LYS A 65 20.72 -16.20 0.71
N GLY A 66 20.34 -15.17 0.00
CA GLY A 66 20.08 -15.23 -1.45
C GLY A 66 18.61 -15.09 -1.82
N SER A 67 17.70 -15.30 -0.85
CA SER A 67 16.32 -14.84 -1.01
C SER A 67 16.23 -13.33 -0.78
N ALA A 68 15.45 -12.64 -1.60
CA ALA A 68 15.26 -11.18 -1.55
C ALA A 68 14.88 -10.63 -0.16
N ASN A 69 14.22 -11.44 0.65
CA ASN A 69 13.79 -11.08 2.00
C ASN A 69 14.55 -11.84 3.11
N GLY A 70 15.56 -12.65 2.74
CA GLY A 70 16.34 -13.46 3.67
C GLY A 70 15.60 -14.68 4.23
N LEU A 71 14.45 -15.07 3.65
CA LEU A 71 13.64 -16.20 4.08
C LEU A 71 13.20 -17.05 2.89
N GLY A 72 13.28 -18.36 3.02
CA GLY A 72 12.69 -19.30 2.08
C GLY A 72 11.16 -19.19 2.08
N SER A 73 10.55 -19.33 0.92
CA SER A 73 9.08 -19.25 0.78
C SER A 73 8.37 -20.56 1.11
N VAL A 74 9.06 -21.68 1.03
CA VAL A 74 8.51 -23.05 1.19
C VAL A 74 9.38 -23.91 2.11
N THR A 75 8.79 -24.99 2.60
CA THR A 75 9.37 -25.92 3.55
C THR A 75 9.14 -27.39 3.11
N PRO A 76 9.91 -28.36 3.59
CA PRO A 76 9.67 -29.77 3.31
C PRO A 76 8.38 -30.28 3.97
N TYR A 77 7.67 -31.22 3.30
CA TYR A 77 6.44 -31.82 3.82
C TYR A 77 6.57 -32.42 5.22
N PRO A 78 7.62 -33.19 5.54
CA PRO A 78 7.76 -33.84 6.86
C PRO A 78 7.92 -32.86 8.03
N LEU A 79 8.20 -31.57 7.75
CA LEU A 79 8.48 -30.57 8.79
C LEU A 79 7.29 -30.39 9.75
N ALA A 80 6.06 -30.36 9.24
CA ALA A 80 4.87 -30.15 10.07
C ALA A 80 4.73 -31.24 11.16
N ALA A 81 4.80 -32.50 10.75
CA ALA A 81 4.74 -33.64 11.68
C ALA A 81 5.91 -33.61 12.68
N TYR A 82 7.11 -33.36 12.21
CA TYR A 82 8.31 -33.26 13.04
C TYR A 82 8.20 -32.21 14.14
N LEU A 83 7.72 -30.99 13.78
CA LEU A 83 7.56 -29.91 14.75
C LEU A 83 6.53 -30.25 15.83
N LYS A 84 5.44 -30.91 15.46
CA LYS A 84 4.41 -31.34 16.40
C LYS A 84 4.91 -32.41 17.37
N GLU A 85 5.76 -33.30 16.90
CA GLU A 85 6.33 -34.38 17.72
C GLU A 85 7.48 -33.90 18.63
N THR A 86 8.27 -32.93 18.17
CA THR A 86 9.48 -32.45 18.84
C THR A 86 9.20 -31.38 19.89
N PHE A 87 8.24 -30.50 19.63
CA PHE A 87 7.96 -29.34 20.49
C PHE A 87 6.62 -29.49 21.21
N PRO A 88 6.60 -29.66 22.52
CA PRO A 88 5.36 -29.78 23.30
C PRO A 88 4.52 -28.51 23.30
N GLU A 89 5.12 -27.36 22.94
CA GLU A 89 4.42 -26.10 22.76
C GLU A 89 3.52 -26.09 21.52
N VAL A 90 3.70 -27.04 20.58
CA VAL A 90 2.94 -27.11 19.31
C VAL A 90 1.70 -28.00 19.50
N GLU A 91 0.53 -27.37 19.53
CA GLU A 91 -0.77 -28.04 19.61
C GLU A 91 -1.16 -28.73 18.29
N GLY A 92 -0.92 -28.06 17.16
CA GLY A 92 -1.20 -28.57 15.82
C GLY A 92 -0.21 -28.04 14.79
N ALA A 93 0.03 -28.83 13.74
CA ALA A 93 0.87 -28.41 12.61
C ALA A 93 0.30 -28.96 11.32
N CYS A 94 0.36 -28.18 10.23
CA CYS A 94 -0.18 -28.55 8.93
C CYS A 94 0.64 -27.96 7.78
N ASN A 95 0.44 -28.54 6.61
CA ASN A 95 1.02 -28.08 5.35
C ASN A 95 -0.06 -27.55 4.41
N LEU A 96 0.18 -26.39 3.85
CA LEU A 96 -0.70 -25.75 2.86
C LEU A 96 0.08 -25.46 1.58
N GLN A 97 -0.63 -25.49 0.45
CA GLN A 97 -0.13 -24.98 -0.83
C GLN A 97 -1.21 -24.12 -1.46
N PHE A 98 -0.84 -23.04 -2.11
CA PHE A 98 -1.74 -22.09 -2.76
C PHE A 98 -1.42 -22.04 -4.24
N TYR A 99 -2.45 -22.25 -5.06
CA TYR A 99 -2.36 -22.20 -6.50
C TYR A 99 -3.51 -21.35 -7.08
N GLU A 100 -3.31 -20.74 -8.21
CA GLU A 100 -4.38 -20.28 -9.08
C GLU A 100 -4.57 -21.33 -10.17
N SER A 101 -5.64 -22.10 -10.09
CA SER A 101 -5.93 -23.21 -11.00
C SER A 101 -7.13 -22.90 -11.87
N SER A 102 -7.12 -23.41 -13.11
CA SER A 102 -8.23 -23.26 -14.04
C SER A 102 -9.08 -24.51 -14.07
N TYR A 103 -10.38 -24.29 -14.00
CA TYR A 103 -11.40 -25.34 -14.05
C TYR A 103 -12.45 -25.04 -15.10
N LYS A 104 -12.92 -26.07 -15.82
CA LYS A 104 -14.06 -26.00 -16.72
C LYS A 104 -15.34 -26.45 -16.00
N VAL A 105 -16.35 -25.59 -16.02
CA VAL A 105 -17.68 -25.83 -15.45
C VAL A 105 -18.68 -25.49 -16.53
N ASP A 106 -19.52 -26.47 -16.94
CA ASP A 106 -20.49 -26.31 -18.01
C ASP A 106 -19.89 -25.73 -19.31
N GLY A 107 -18.66 -26.13 -19.65
CA GLY A 107 -17.94 -25.68 -20.83
C GLY A 107 -17.25 -24.31 -20.70
N MET A 108 -17.50 -23.57 -19.65
CA MET A 108 -16.83 -22.29 -19.37
C MET A 108 -15.60 -22.49 -18.48
N GLU A 109 -14.47 -21.91 -18.88
CA GLU A 109 -13.25 -21.94 -18.08
C GLU A 109 -13.24 -20.79 -17.08
N MET A 110 -12.90 -21.12 -15.82
CA MET A 110 -12.82 -20.16 -14.71
C MET A 110 -11.56 -20.39 -13.90
N LYS A 111 -10.90 -19.29 -13.52
CA LYS A 111 -9.79 -19.32 -12.55
C LYS A 111 -10.34 -19.36 -11.15
N LEU A 112 -9.87 -20.31 -10.36
CA LEU A 112 -10.21 -20.50 -8.95
C LEU A 112 -8.94 -20.50 -8.12
N ASN A 113 -9.00 -19.84 -6.97
CA ASN A 113 -7.93 -19.92 -5.97
C ASN A 113 -8.03 -21.29 -5.29
N GLU A 114 -7.03 -22.12 -5.50
CA GLU A 114 -6.97 -23.46 -4.95
C GLU A 114 -6.10 -23.47 -3.68
N LEU A 115 -6.66 -24.02 -2.61
CA LEU A 115 -5.97 -24.32 -1.36
C LEU A 115 -5.80 -25.83 -1.24
N SER A 116 -4.57 -26.31 -1.38
CA SER A 116 -4.25 -27.72 -1.19
C SER A 116 -3.78 -27.93 0.24
N ILE A 117 -4.45 -28.82 1.00
CA ILE A 117 -4.25 -29.01 2.44
C ILE A 117 -4.01 -30.48 2.81
N ASP A 118 -3.35 -30.69 3.95
CA ASP A 118 -3.39 -31.96 4.66
C ASP A 118 -4.59 -32.00 5.65
N SER A 119 -4.88 -33.18 6.19
CA SER A 119 -6.00 -33.36 7.14
C SER A 119 -5.81 -32.58 8.45
N ALA A 120 -4.57 -32.26 8.81
CA ALA A 120 -4.23 -31.54 10.04
C ALA A 120 -4.61 -30.04 9.95
N ALA A 121 -4.83 -29.50 8.74
CA ALA A 121 -5.22 -28.11 8.54
C ALA A 121 -6.51 -27.73 9.30
N PHE A 122 -7.45 -28.66 9.45
CA PHE A 122 -8.68 -28.47 10.25
C PHE A 122 -8.42 -28.24 11.75
N SER A 123 -7.28 -28.69 12.26
CA SER A 123 -6.88 -28.45 13.66
C SER A 123 -6.16 -27.12 13.87
N VAL A 124 -5.58 -26.58 12.80
CA VAL A 124 -4.82 -25.32 12.85
C VAL A 124 -5.67 -24.13 12.45
N PHE A 125 -6.52 -24.28 11.42
CA PHE A 125 -7.36 -23.24 10.88
C PHE A 125 -8.84 -23.53 11.06
N ASP A 126 -9.67 -22.49 11.14
CA ASP A 126 -11.13 -22.60 11.27
C ASP A 126 -11.76 -22.86 9.90
N ILE A 127 -11.64 -24.10 9.43
CA ILE A 127 -12.34 -24.57 8.23
C ILE A 127 -13.60 -25.31 8.69
N ARG A 128 -14.78 -24.78 8.35
CA ARG A 128 -16.06 -25.38 8.75
C ARG A 128 -16.71 -26.07 7.57
N LEU A 129 -16.98 -27.36 7.73
CA LEU A 129 -17.80 -28.11 6.80
C LEU A 129 -19.27 -27.66 6.94
N LEU A 130 -19.87 -27.22 5.86
CA LEU A 130 -21.27 -26.77 5.82
C LEU A 130 -22.19 -27.86 5.29
N GLU A 131 -21.77 -28.56 4.22
CA GLU A 131 -22.54 -29.64 3.58
C GLU A 131 -21.56 -30.69 3.04
N GLY A 132 -22.00 -31.94 2.94
CA GLY A 132 -21.25 -33.04 2.34
C GLY A 132 -20.32 -33.76 3.31
N SER A 133 -19.20 -34.29 2.80
CA SER A 133 -18.25 -35.14 3.53
C SER A 133 -16.80 -34.67 3.37
N THR A 134 -15.92 -35.12 4.27
CA THR A 134 -14.48 -34.88 4.20
C THR A 134 -13.72 -35.88 3.31
N ASP A 135 -14.42 -36.55 2.41
CA ASP A 135 -13.86 -37.59 1.53
C ASP A 135 -12.70 -37.07 0.67
N PHE A 136 -12.71 -35.77 0.33
CA PHE A 136 -11.61 -35.15 -0.42
C PHE A 136 -10.25 -35.16 0.32
N LEU A 137 -10.25 -35.49 1.62
CA LEU A 137 -9.01 -35.63 2.40
C LEU A 137 -8.51 -37.08 2.48
N ILE A 138 -9.24 -38.05 1.91
CA ILE A 138 -8.83 -39.46 1.92
C ILE A 138 -7.68 -39.68 0.93
N PRO A 139 -6.56 -40.35 1.35
CA PRO A 139 -5.47 -40.68 0.45
C PRO A 139 -5.97 -41.46 -0.77
N ARG A 140 -5.44 -41.12 -1.95
CA ARG A 140 -5.75 -41.75 -3.25
C ARG A 140 -7.15 -41.42 -3.83
N GLN A 141 -7.91 -40.47 -3.27
CA GLN A 141 -9.14 -39.94 -3.86
C GLN A 141 -8.89 -38.51 -4.37
N SER A 142 -8.02 -38.38 -5.38
CA SER A 142 -7.73 -37.09 -6.04
C SER A 142 -8.85 -36.59 -6.94
N ASP A 143 -9.93 -37.35 -7.07
CA ASP A 143 -11.13 -37.06 -7.87
C ASP A 143 -12.21 -36.30 -7.08
N LYS A 144 -11.95 -35.94 -5.82
CA LYS A 144 -12.90 -35.22 -4.95
C LYS A 144 -12.33 -33.92 -4.44
N VAL A 145 -13.20 -32.90 -4.35
CA VAL A 145 -12.86 -31.57 -3.85
C VAL A 145 -13.95 -30.98 -2.99
N ALA A 146 -13.57 -30.00 -2.16
CA ALA A 146 -14.52 -29.12 -1.49
C ALA A 146 -14.48 -27.72 -2.12
N ILE A 147 -15.63 -27.05 -2.18
CA ILE A 147 -15.71 -25.67 -2.65
C ILE A 147 -16.31 -24.76 -1.57
N THR A 148 -15.99 -23.46 -1.61
CA THR A 148 -16.61 -22.50 -0.70
C THR A 148 -18.08 -22.28 -1.08
N ARG A 149 -18.90 -21.84 -0.12
CA ARG A 149 -20.30 -21.46 -0.38
C ARG A 149 -20.40 -20.40 -1.46
N ARG A 150 -19.52 -19.38 -1.42
CA ARG A 150 -19.47 -18.31 -2.42
C ARG A 150 -19.12 -18.85 -3.81
N CYS A 151 -18.18 -19.77 -3.90
CA CYS A 151 -17.83 -20.43 -5.15
C CYS A 151 -18.98 -21.26 -5.67
N ALA A 152 -19.67 -22.03 -4.81
CA ALA A 152 -20.86 -22.80 -5.15
C ALA A 152 -21.96 -21.91 -5.74
N GLN A 153 -22.26 -20.78 -5.13
CA GLN A 153 -23.24 -19.83 -5.64
C GLN A 153 -22.84 -19.21 -6.98
N ARG A 154 -21.54 -18.91 -7.17
CA ARG A 154 -21.00 -18.36 -8.43
C ARG A 154 -21.09 -19.36 -9.58
N LEU A 155 -20.84 -20.65 -9.30
CA LEU A 155 -20.80 -21.70 -10.32
C LEU A 155 -22.18 -22.30 -10.62
N PHE A 156 -23.01 -22.52 -9.61
CA PHE A 156 -24.24 -23.28 -9.71
C PHE A 156 -25.49 -22.52 -9.22
N GLY A 157 -25.35 -21.25 -8.87
CA GLY A 157 -26.48 -20.44 -8.38
C GLY A 157 -27.07 -21.02 -7.08
N ASN A 158 -28.35 -21.35 -7.10
CA ASN A 158 -29.07 -21.92 -5.95
C ASN A 158 -29.15 -23.46 -5.96
N GLU A 159 -28.56 -24.12 -6.95
CA GLU A 159 -28.55 -25.59 -7.01
C GLU A 159 -27.48 -26.17 -6.08
N SER A 160 -27.76 -27.36 -5.52
CA SER A 160 -26.77 -28.07 -4.70
C SER A 160 -25.54 -28.44 -5.54
N PRO A 161 -24.34 -28.08 -5.13
CA PRO A 161 -23.11 -28.43 -5.84
C PRO A 161 -22.66 -29.88 -5.58
N ILE A 162 -23.17 -30.52 -4.51
CA ILE A 162 -22.75 -31.86 -4.12
C ILE A 162 -23.06 -32.89 -5.18
N GLY A 163 -22.04 -33.67 -5.58
CA GLY A 163 -22.14 -34.66 -6.64
C GLY A 163 -21.98 -34.11 -8.06
N LYS A 164 -21.95 -32.77 -8.24
CA LYS A 164 -21.61 -32.19 -9.54
C LYS A 164 -20.11 -32.34 -9.81
N THR A 165 -19.75 -32.33 -11.09
CA THR A 165 -18.37 -32.46 -11.52
C THR A 165 -17.84 -31.17 -12.14
N ILE A 166 -16.58 -30.89 -11.88
CA ILE A 166 -15.78 -29.87 -12.53
C ILE A 166 -14.56 -30.53 -13.16
N GLN A 167 -13.99 -29.93 -14.18
CA GLN A 167 -12.82 -30.50 -14.84
C GLN A 167 -11.62 -29.55 -14.68
N SER A 168 -10.54 -30.03 -14.05
CA SER A 168 -9.28 -29.31 -14.07
C SER A 168 -8.73 -29.28 -15.50
N VAL A 169 -8.18 -28.15 -15.92
CA VAL A 169 -7.53 -28.04 -17.23
C VAL A 169 -6.27 -28.91 -17.30
N TYR A 170 -5.70 -29.24 -16.14
CA TYR A 170 -4.47 -30.04 -16.01
C TYR A 170 -4.73 -31.55 -15.86
N GLN A 171 -5.96 -31.97 -15.58
CA GLN A 171 -6.33 -33.37 -15.37
C GLN A 171 -7.41 -33.75 -16.38
N LYS A 172 -7.28 -34.99 -16.97
CA LYS A 172 -8.26 -35.48 -17.94
C LYS A 172 -9.56 -35.96 -17.30
N ASP A 173 -9.46 -36.41 -16.04
CA ASP A 173 -10.62 -37.00 -15.35
C ASP A 173 -11.43 -35.89 -14.62
N PRO A 174 -12.77 -35.97 -14.66
CA PRO A 174 -13.60 -35.01 -13.94
C PRO A 174 -13.47 -35.17 -12.44
N ILE A 175 -13.51 -34.03 -11.75
CA ILE A 175 -13.38 -33.95 -10.30
C ILE A 175 -14.76 -33.72 -9.68
N THR A 176 -15.15 -34.52 -8.71
CA THR A 176 -16.47 -34.47 -8.05
C THR A 176 -16.43 -33.54 -6.83
N ILE A 177 -17.41 -32.65 -6.73
CA ILE A 177 -17.59 -31.81 -5.55
C ILE A 177 -18.28 -32.67 -4.47
N CYS A 178 -17.58 -32.93 -3.37
CA CYS A 178 -18.09 -33.77 -2.28
C CYS A 178 -18.43 -32.96 -1.01
N ALA A 179 -18.00 -31.70 -0.94
CA ALA A 179 -18.23 -30.84 0.21
C ALA A 179 -18.42 -29.36 -0.15
N VAL A 180 -19.19 -28.68 0.69
CA VAL A 180 -19.23 -27.22 0.75
C VAL A 180 -18.65 -26.78 2.10
N VAL A 181 -17.68 -25.88 2.06
CA VAL A 181 -17.01 -25.33 3.25
C VAL A 181 -17.31 -23.85 3.41
N SER A 182 -17.11 -23.33 4.64
CA SER A 182 -17.16 -21.89 4.86
C SER A 182 -15.97 -21.22 4.17
N GLU A 183 -16.21 -20.13 3.47
CA GLU A 183 -15.15 -19.23 3.06
C GLU A 183 -14.49 -18.55 4.27
N TRP A 184 -13.21 -18.31 4.18
CA TRP A 184 -12.55 -17.36 5.08
C TRP A 184 -12.97 -15.93 4.73
N SER A 185 -12.80 -15.04 5.68
CA SER A 185 -13.05 -13.62 5.45
C SER A 185 -12.25 -13.13 4.22
N GLU A 186 -12.85 -12.28 3.39
CA GLU A 186 -12.10 -11.60 2.32
C GLU A 186 -10.94 -10.75 2.85
N HIS A 187 -10.94 -10.51 4.16
CA HIS A 187 -9.90 -9.83 4.93
C HIS A 187 -8.81 -10.82 5.38
N SER A 188 -8.28 -11.59 4.45
CA SER A 188 -7.25 -12.60 4.66
C SER A 188 -6.18 -12.53 3.57
N ASN A 189 -4.94 -12.87 3.96
CA ASN A 189 -3.85 -13.12 3.02
C ASN A 189 -3.98 -14.51 2.35
N LEU A 190 -4.86 -15.36 2.87
CA LEU A 190 -5.02 -16.77 2.50
C LEU A 190 -6.44 -17.01 1.97
N ASN A 191 -6.76 -16.50 0.78
CA ASN A 191 -8.09 -16.68 0.16
C ASN A 191 -8.12 -17.91 -0.74
N TYR A 192 -9.26 -18.62 -0.74
CA TYR A 192 -9.49 -19.78 -1.60
C TYR A 192 -10.95 -19.86 -2.07
N ASP A 193 -11.15 -20.52 -3.21
CA ASP A 193 -12.45 -20.87 -3.79
C ASP A 193 -12.70 -22.38 -3.68
N ILE A 194 -11.63 -23.18 -3.82
CA ILE A 194 -11.66 -24.64 -3.85
C ILE A 194 -10.59 -25.20 -2.91
N ILE A 195 -10.90 -26.31 -2.23
CA ILE A 195 -9.96 -27.05 -1.41
C ILE A 195 -9.71 -28.42 -2.03
N THR A 196 -8.43 -28.73 -2.17
CA THR A 196 -7.93 -30.05 -2.59
C THR A 196 -7.06 -30.65 -1.53
N ARG A 197 -6.77 -31.94 -1.64
CA ARG A 197 -5.78 -32.59 -0.79
C ARG A 197 -4.38 -32.35 -1.35
N THR A 198 -3.43 -31.98 -0.47
CA THR A 198 -2.00 -31.95 -0.81
C THR A 198 -1.44 -33.35 -0.94
N TYR A 199 -0.47 -33.52 -1.82
CA TYR A 199 0.26 -34.79 -1.92
C TYR A 199 1.27 -34.90 -0.76
N GLU A 200 1.40 -36.12 -0.24
CA GLU A 200 2.37 -36.45 0.80
C GLU A 200 3.69 -36.83 0.13
N TYR A 201 4.76 -36.21 0.57
CA TYR A 201 6.09 -36.48 0.05
C TYR A 201 7.11 -36.55 1.19
N ASP A 202 7.43 -37.76 1.60
CA ASP A 202 8.36 -38.01 2.72
C ASP A 202 9.83 -37.85 2.30
N HIS A 203 10.19 -36.61 1.92
CA HIS A 203 11.56 -36.30 1.55
C HIS A 203 11.94 -34.89 2.02
N TRP A 204 13.00 -34.83 2.86
CA TRP A 204 13.45 -33.58 3.49
C TRP A 204 14.17 -32.62 2.55
N GLY A 205 14.68 -33.07 1.42
CA GLY A 205 15.38 -32.27 0.42
C GLY A 205 14.48 -31.53 -0.56
N VAL A 206 13.16 -31.78 -0.51
CA VAL A 206 12.19 -31.13 -1.40
C VAL A 206 11.28 -30.22 -0.61
N ALA A 207 11.41 -28.92 -0.82
CA ALA A 207 10.56 -27.89 -0.22
C ALA A 207 9.54 -27.38 -1.24
N SER A 208 8.25 -27.56 -0.94
CA SER A 208 7.14 -27.11 -1.79
C SER A 208 5.91 -26.68 -0.99
N TRP A 209 5.93 -26.76 0.32
CA TRP A 209 4.80 -26.52 1.20
C TRP A 209 4.98 -25.30 2.08
N ASN A 210 3.89 -24.72 2.49
CA ASN A 210 3.85 -23.70 3.54
C ASN A 210 3.47 -24.40 4.85
N THR A 211 4.41 -24.53 5.78
CA THR A 211 4.14 -25.12 7.08
C THR A 211 3.59 -24.09 8.06
N TYR A 212 2.45 -24.42 8.65
CA TYR A 212 1.83 -23.63 9.73
C TYR A 212 1.72 -24.45 10.99
N ILE A 213 1.88 -23.79 12.13
CA ILE A 213 1.70 -24.39 13.46
C ILE A 213 0.74 -23.56 14.29
N ARG A 214 0.02 -24.22 15.21
CA ARG A 214 -0.73 -23.58 16.29
C ARG A 214 -0.05 -23.90 17.61
N LEU A 215 0.26 -22.87 18.40
CA LEU A 215 0.84 -23.03 19.72
C LEU A 215 -0.25 -23.27 20.77
N THR A 216 0.09 -23.97 21.85
CA THR A 216 -0.77 -24.15 23.01
C THR A 216 -1.07 -22.80 23.68
N PRO A 217 -2.22 -22.63 24.37
CA PRO A 217 -2.58 -21.36 25.02
C PRO A 217 -1.57 -20.84 26.04
N GLN A 218 -0.79 -21.76 26.65
CA GLN A 218 0.20 -21.44 27.68
C GLN A 218 1.63 -21.32 27.15
N ALA A 219 1.85 -21.49 25.85
CA ALA A 219 3.18 -21.44 25.27
C ALA A 219 3.84 -20.06 25.45
N ASP A 220 5.09 -20.07 25.86
CA ASP A 220 5.96 -18.90 25.77
C ASP A 220 6.35 -18.67 24.31
N LYS A 221 5.72 -17.68 23.68
CA LYS A 221 5.87 -17.37 22.24
C LYS A 221 7.31 -16.96 21.90
N GLU A 222 7.94 -16.15 22.74
CA GLU A 222 9.31 -15.66 22.51
C GLU A 222 10.31 -16.78 22.72
N GLY A 223 10.18 -17.51 23.82
CA GLY A 223 11.03 -18.67 24.13
C GLY A 223 10.92 -19.78 23.08
N PHE A 224 9.71 -20.05 22.55
CA PHE A 224 9.52 -21.00 21.45
C PHE A 224 10.23 -20.54 20.17
N THR A 225 10.08 -19.27 19.80
CA THR A 225 10.71 -18.75 18.57
C THR A 225 12.24 -18.88 18.62
N GLN A 226 12.85 -18.60 19.79
CA GLN A 226 14.30 -18.78 19.97
C GLN A 226 14.71 -20.26 19.93
N LYS A 227 13.96 -21.13 20.63
CA LYS A 227 14.22 -22.58 20.59
C LYS A 227 14.17 -23.14 19.16
N LEU A 228 13.17 -22.70 18.37
CA LEU A 228 13.01 -23.12 16.98
C LEU A 228 14.15 -22.63 16.10
N TYR A 229 14.61 -21.39 16.30
CA TYR A 229 15.71 -20.80 15.55
C TYR A 229 17.04 -21.54 15.79
N ASP A 230 17.30 -21.91 17.07
CA ASP A 230 18.52 -22.62 17.48
C ASP A 230 18.46 -24.14 17.20
N HIS A 231 17.26 -24.64 16.81
CA HIS A 231 17.07 -26.07 16.58
C HIS A 231 17.58 -26.49 15.21
N VAL A 232 18.40 -27.55 15.21
CA VAL A 232 18.98 -28.16 14.01
C VAL A 232 18.31 -29.48 13.73
N ILE A 233 17.81 -29.63 12.50
CA ILE A 233 17.23 -30.91 12.03
C ILE A 233 18.24 -31.58 11.10
N GLU A 234 18.70 -32.77 11.52
CA GLU A 234 19.60 -33.61 10.73
C GLU A 234 18.87 -34.87 10.26
N LYS A 235 18.77 -35.03 8.94
CA LYS A 235 18.13 -36.19 8.30
C LYS A 235 19.01 -36.72 7.17
N GLY A 236 19.85 -37.69 7.48
CA GLY A 236 20.89 -38.15 6.57
C GLY A 236 21.89 -37.04 6.25
N ASP A 237 22.09 -36.78 4.98
CA ASP A 237 22.99 -35.71 4.49
C ASP A 237 22.35 -34.32 4.49
N ILE A 238 21.07 -34.22 4.90
CA ILE A 238 20.32 -32.95 4.90
C ILE A 238 20.36 -32.33 6.29
N LYS A 239 20.90 -31.12 6.36
CA LYS A 239 20.90 -30.27 7.56
C LYS A 239 20.03 -29.07 7.35
N LEU A 240 19.02 -28.88 8.17
CA LEU A 240 18.13 -27.72 8.15
C LEU A 240 18.22 -27.01 9.50
N GLU A 241 18.43 -25.69 9.44
CA GLU A 241 18.64 -24.86 10.62
C GLU A 241 18.05 -23.46 10.40
N HIS A 242 17.97 -22.67 11.47
CA HIS A 242 17.50 -21.29 11.46
C HIS A 242 16.07 -21.13 10.93
N PHE A 243 15.14 -21.86 11.54
CA PHE A 243 13.73 -21.67 11.26
C PHE A 243 13.16 -20.45 11.97
N VAL A 244 12.42 -19.64 11.24
CA VAL A 244 11.76 -18.44 11.73
C VAL A 244 10.27 -18.67 11.78
N ALA A 245 9.67 -18.44 12.96
CA ALA A 245 8.24 -18.48 13.16
C ALA A 245 7.64 -17.07 13.03
N THR A 246 6.82 -16.86 12.02
CA THR A 246 6.13 -15.58 11.78
C THR A 246 4.66 -15.71 12.18
N PRO A 247 4.14 -14.87 13.12
CA PRO A 247 2.72 -14.88 13.47
C PRO A 247 1.83 -14.65 12.23
N LEU A 248 0.72 -15.37 12.11
CA LEU A 248 -0.25 -15.24 11.02
C LEU A 248 -0.71 -13.79 10.85
N THR A 249 -1.00 -13.10 11.94
CA THR A 249 -1.43 -11.70 11.97
C THR A 249 -0.35 -10.70 11.56
N ALA A 250 0.93 -11.10 11.59
CA ALA A 250 2.06 -10.29 11.18
C ALA A 250 2.52 -10.56 9.74
N MET A 251 2.02 -11.62 9.10
CA MET A 251 2.46 -12.04 7.75
C MET A 251 2.33 -10.94 6.70
N ARG A 252 1.33 -10.06 6.84
CA ARG A 252 1.11 -8.95 5.91
C ARG A 252 2.24 -7.91 5.95
N TYR A 253 2.92 -7.76 7.08
CA TYR A 253 3.95 -6.76 7.33
C TYR A 253 5.36 -7.34 7.41
N ASP A 254 5.43 -8.66 7.57
CA ASP A 254 6.71 -9.33 7.62
C ASP A 254 7.36 -9.28 6.23
N ARG A 255 8.66 -9.50 6.20
CA ARG A 255 9.54 -9.39 5.03
C ARG A 255 8.80 -9.75 3.74
N PRO A 256 8.63 -8.79 2.81
CA PRO A 256 7.80 -8.97 1.63
C PRO A 256 8.29 -10.15 0.79
N ASP A 257 7.35 -10.98 0.35
CA ASP A 257 7.65 -12.05 -0.60
C ASP A 257 7.88 -11.41 -1.97
N PRO A 258 9.07 -11.56 -2.59
CA PRO A 258 9.37 -10.96 -3.88
C PRO A 258 8.50 -11.47 -5.03
N HIS A 259 7.87 -12.64 -4.85
CA HIS A 259 6.97 -13.25 -5.84
C HIS A 259 5.50 -12.85 -5.67
N LYS A 260 5.17 -12.14 -4.58
CA LYS A 260 3.79 -11.67 -4.35
C LYS A 260 3.66 -10.20 -4.66
N GLU A 261 2.53 -9.85 -5.29
CA GLU A 261 2.13 -8.47 -5.52
C GLU A 261 2.01 -7.74 -4.18
N ALA A 262 2.60 -6.57 -4.14
CA ALA A 262 2.46 -5.51 -3.13
C ALA A 262 2.04 -5.90 -1.71
N ASN A 263 2.99 -6.28 -0.88
CA ASN A 263 2.78 -6.25 0.56
C ASN A 263 2.82 -4.81 1.08
N VAL A 264 1.81 -4.42 1.85
CA VAL A 264 1.80 -3.13 2.55
C VAL A 264 2.89 -3.15 3.62
N LYS A 265 3.87 -2.26 3.52
CA LYS A 265 4.95 -2.18 4.51
C LYS A 265 4.43 -1.52 5.79
N LEU A 266 4.79 -2.06 6.97
CA LEU A 266 4.41 -1.46 8.27
C LEU A 266 4.80 0.02 8.37
N LYS A 267 5.89 0.42 7.74
CA LYS A 267 6.33 1.82 7.64
C LYS A 267 5.28 2.70 6.92
N HIS A 268 4.57 2.18 5.92
CA HIS A 268 3.50 2.91 5.23
C HIS A 268 2.29 3.13 6.14
N VAL A 269 1.91 2.10 6.92
CA VAL A 269 0.82 2.21 7.91
C VAL A 269 1.16 3.26 8.97
N THR A 270 2.38 3.23 9.51
CA THR A 270 2.85 4.21 10.49
C THR A 270 2.86 5.62 9.94
N LEU A 271 3.39 5.82 8.72
CA LEU A 271 3.43 7.12 8.06
C LEU A 271 2.01 7.69 7.87
N PHE A 272 1.08 6.86 7.43
CA PHE A 272 -0.31 7.26 7.21
C PHE A 272 -1.06 7.55 8.50
N THR A 273 -0.76 6.81 9.58
CA THR A 273 -1.29 7.07 10.93
C THR A 273 -0.88 8.46 11.42
N VAL A 274 0.42 8.78 11.32
CA VAL A 274 0.94 10.10 11.71
C VAL A 274 0.32 11.20 10.83
N ALA A 275 0.19 10.94 9.52
CA ALA A 275 -0.42 11.88 8.59
C ALA A 275 -1.88 12.18 8.95
N GLY A 276 -2.70 11.16 9.21
CA GLY A 276 -4.09 11.30 9.63
C GLY A 276 -4.23 12.09 10.95
N ALA A 277 -3.36 11.80 11.93
CA ALA A 277 -3.31 12.55 13.19
C ALA A 277 -2.94 14.03 13.01
N LEU A 278 -2.00 14.34 12.10
CA LEU A 278 -1.63 15.72 11.77
C LEU A 278 -2.77 16.47 11.09
N VAL A 279 -3.52 15.83 10.18
CA VAL A 279 -4.66 16.44 9.49
C VAL A 279 -5.75 16.81 10.48
N ILE A 280 -6.14 15.89 11.38
CA ILE A 280 -7.18 16.20 12.37
C ILE A 280 -6.70 17.28 13.36
N LEU A 281 -5.43 17.27 13.74
CA LEU A 281 -4.85 18.33 14.56
C LEU A 281 -4.91 19.70 13.88
N CYS A 282 -4.60 19.77 12.58
CA CYS A 282 -4.75 20.99 11.76
C CYS A 282 -6.20 21.48 11.73
N ALA A 283 -7.16 20.57 11.52
CA ALA A 283 -8.58 20.92 11.52
C ALA A 283 -9.06 21.44 12.88
N LEU A 284 -8.64 20.79 13.97
CA LEU A 284 -8.95 21.20 15.35
C LEU A 284 -8.33 22.58 15.68
N LEU A 285 -7.07 22.81 15.32
CA LEU A 285 -6.39 24.09 15.54
C LEU A 285 -7.04 25.21 14.73
N ASN A 286 -7.41 24.97 13.49
CA ASN A 286 -8.16 25.91 12.67
C ASN A 286 -9.48 26.30 13.35
N TYR A 287 -10.26 25.30 13.72
CA TYR A 287 -11.54 25.50 14.38
C TYR A 287 -11.39 26.22 15.74
N LEU A 288 -10.44 25.82 16.56
CA LEU A 288 -10.18 26.45 17.86
C LEU A 288 -9.76 27.93 17.71
N THR A 289 -8.94 28.23 16.72
CA THR A 289 -8.52 29.60 16.40
C THR A 289 -9.73 30.49 16.02
N LEU A 290 -10.65 29.97 15.21
CA LEU A 290 -11.87 30.70 14.84
C LEU A 290 -12.81 30.85 16.03
N PHE A 291 -12.98 29.82 16.83
CA PHE A 291 -13.80 29.84 18.04
C PHE A 291 -13.32 30.88 19.07
N ILE A 292 -12.02 30.89 19.39
CA ILE A 292 -11.41 31.88 20.28
C ILE A 292 -11.63 33.32 19.71
N THR A 293 -11.51 33.48 18.40
CA THR A 293 -11.70 34.78 17.78
C THR A 293 -13.15 35.25 17.86
N GLN A 294 -14.12 34.35 17.67
CA GLN A 294 -15.56 34.66 17.82
C GLN A 294 -15.91 35.05 19.26
N ILE A 295 -15.39 34.33 20.27
CA ILE A 295 -15.58 34.70 21.67
C ILE A 295 -15.08 36.11 21.94
N ARG A 296 -13.89 36.47 21.42
CA ARG A 296 -13.31 37.82 21.57
C ARG A 296 -14.15 38.91 20.92
N MET A 297 -14.67 38.69 19.71
CA MET A 297 -15.53 39.65 19.02
C MET A 297 -16.82 39.95 19.78
N ARG A 298 -17.31 38.95 20.53
CA ARG A 298 -18.53 39.07 21.32
C ARG A 298 -18.30 39.47 22.77
N GLY A 299 -17.05 39.88 23.10
CA GLY A 299 -16.70 40.25 24.48
C GLY A 299 -17.62 41.27 25.11
N LYS A 300 -18.05 42.33 24.38
CA LYS A 300 -19.04 43.34 24.83
C LYS A 300 -20.41 42.73 25.12
N GLU A 301 -20.92 41.85 24.23
CA GLU A 301 -22.20 41.12 24.44
C GLU A 301 -22.15 40.23 25.68
N LEU A 302 -21.07 39.46 25.81
CA LEU A 302 -20.89 38.55 26.98
C LEU A 302 -20.73 39.35 28.28
N ALA A 303 -20.03 40.48 28.26
CA ALA A 303 -19.90 41.38 29.40
C ALA A 303 -21.26 42.00 29.82
N LEU A 304 -22.08 42.48 28.86
CA LEU A 304 -23.44 42.99 29.13
C LEU A 304 -24.35 41.94 29.74
N ARG A 305 -24.26 40.69 29.27
CA ARG A 305 -25.01 39.57 29.84
C ARG A 305 -24.59 39.28 31.31
N THR A 306 -23.32 39.40 31.61
CA THR A 306 -22.79 39.24 32.98
C THR A 306 -23.28 40.38 33.89
N VAL A 307 -23.27 41.61 33.41
CA VAL A 307 -23.84 42.75 34.15
C VAL A 307 -25.32 42.56 34.44
N ASN A 308 -26.04 41.97 33.48
CA ASN A 308 -27.49 41.66 33.62
C ASN A 308 -27.73 40.34 34.42
N GLY A 309 -26.74 39.83 35.17
CA GLY A 309 -26.90 38.70 36.11
C GLY A 309 -26.69 37.31 35.52
N ALA A 310 -26.17 37.18 34.28
CA ALA A 310 -25.85 35.88 33.75
C ALA A 310 -24.66 35.23 34.50
N SER A 311 -24.91 34.04 35.04
CA SER A 311 -23.87 33.28 35.74
C SER A 311 -22.80 32.78 34.77
N SER A 312 -21.59 32.56 35.27
CA SER A 312 -20.50 31.96 34.47
C SER A 312 -20.85 30.59 33.88
N ARG A 313 -21.70 29.81 34.61
CA ARG A 313 -22.21 28.51 34.12
C ARG A 313 -23.15 28.69 32.93
N SER A 314 -24.02 29.71 32.97
CA SER A 314 -24.95 30.05 31.86
C SER A 314 -24.20 30.47 30.59
N LEU A 315 -23.15 31.29 30.72
CA LEU A 315 -22.31 31.69 29.58
C LEU A 315 -21.52 30.53 29.02
N PHE A 316 -21.00 29.65 29.89
CA PHE A 316 -20.33 28.43 29.47
C PHE A 316 -21.29 27.50 28.68
N ALA A 317 -22.47 27.26 29.22
CA ALA A 317 -23.50 26.46 28.56
C ALA A 317 -23.90 27.03 27.19
N LEU A 318 -24.04 28.34 27.07
CA LEU A 318 -24.30 29.02 25.78
C LEU A 318 -23.20 28.76 24.76
N LEU A 319 -21.93 28.96 25.13
CA LEU A 319 -20.78 28.80 24.24
C LEU A 319 -20.60 27.34 23.82
N ILE A 320 -20.76 26.39 24.77
CA ILE A 320 -20.70 24.97 24.45
C ILE A 320 -21.85 24.55 23.53
N THR A 321 -23.05 25.07 23.73
CA THR A 321 -24.20 24.76 22.84
C THR A 321 -23.93 25.24 21.42
N GLU A 322 -23.41 26.46 21.24
CA GLU A 322 -23.01 26.96 19.92
C GLU A 322 -21.91 26.07 19.28
N TYR A 323 -20.96 25.67 20.08
CA TYR A 323 -19.88 24.79 19.67
C TYR A 323 -20.38 23.42 19.20
N LEU A 324 -21.27 22.80 20.00
CA LEU A 324 -21.86 21.50 19.69
C LEU A 324 -22.67 21.52 18.39
N ILE A 325 -23.45 22.57 18.14
CA ILE A 325 -24.23 22.70 16.90
C ILE A 325 -23.28 22.73 15.69
N LEU A 326 -22.18 23.49 15.76
CA LEU A 326 -21.16 23.51 14.70
C LEU A 326 -20.54 22.14 14.47
N LEU A 327 -20.19 21.43 15.54
CA LEU A 327 -19.62 20.08 15.45
C LEU A 327 -20.61 19.05 14.88
N ILE A 328 -21.89 19.14 15.23
CA ILE A 328 -22.93 18.28 14.65
C ILE A 328 -23.06 18.53 13.14
N TRP A 329 -23.10 19.79 12.70
CA TRP A 329 -23.11 20.09 11.28
C TRP A 329 -21.83 19.64 10.58
N ALA A 330 -20.68 19.84 11.20
CA ALA A 330 -19.40 19.34 10.67
C ALA A 330 -19.38 17.81 10.55
N TRP A 331 -19.95 17.10 11.52
CA TRP A 331 -20.11 15.65 11.47
C TRP A 331 -21.01 15.20 10.32
N LEU A 332 -22.19 15.83 10.16
CA LEU A 332 -23.11 15.52 9.06
C LEU A 332 -22.47 15.74 7.68
N PHE A 333 -21.79 16.88 7.49
CA PHE A 333 -21.04 17.14 6.25
C PHE A 333 -19.83 16.21 6.10
N GLY A 334 -19.17 15.84 7.20
CA GLY A 334 -18.09 14.84 7.19
C GLY A 334 -18.57 13.48 6.71
N MET A 335 -19.73 13.00 7.19
CA MET A 335 -20.33 11.75 6.71
C MET A 335 -20.74 11.85 5.23
N LEU A 336 -21.24 12.98 4.77
CA LEU A 336 -21.54 13.22 3.36
C LEU A 336 -20.26 13.16 2.51
N PHE A 337 -19.15 13.76 2.96
CA PHE A 337 -17.86 13.65 2.27
C PHE A 337 -17.32 12.22 2.23
N ILE A 338 -17.48 11.46 3.32
CA ILE A 338 -17.11 10.05 3.34
C ILE A 338 -17.89 9.28 2.27
N GLU A 339 -19.22 9.49 2.17
CA GLU A 339 -20.04 8.83 1.14
C GLU A 339 -19.56 9.12 -0.28
N ILE A 340 -19.24 10.39 -0.57
CA ILE A 340 -18.77 10.82 -1.91
C ILE A 340 -17.39 10.22 -2.24
N VAL A 341 -16.49 10.20 -1.27
CA VAL A 341 -15.09 9.81 -1.49
C VAL A 341 -14.88 8.30 -1.33
N PHE A 342 -15.74 7.61 -0.58
CA PHE A 342 -15.56 6.21 -0.21
C PHE A 342 -15.44 5.26 -1.41
N PRO A 343 -16.21 5.35 -2.51
CA PRO A 343 -16.06 4.46 -3.66
C PRO A 343 -14.64 4.50 -4.24
N TRP A 344 -14.11 5.71 -4.44
CA TRP A 344 -12.74 5.91 -4.90
C TRP A 344 -11.69 5.46 -3.86
N PHE A 345 -11.94 5.76 -2.57
CA PHE A 345 -11.04 5.36 -1.48
C PHE A 345 -11.02 3.83 -1.29
N LYS A 346 -12.17 3.17 -1.43
CA LYS A 346 -12.31 1.71 -1.36
C LYS A 346 -11.46 1.03 -2.43
N GLU A 347 -11.52 1.51 -3.67
CA GLU A 347 -10.71 0.98 -4.78
C GLU A 347 -9.22 1.25 -4.56
N LEU A 348 -8.86 2.48 -4.16
CA LEU A 348 -7.47 2.87 -3.93
C LEU A 348 -6.81 2.12 -2.77
N ALA A 349 -7.55 1.89 -1.70
CA ALA A 349 -7.07 1.26 -0.47
C ALA A 349 -7.37 -0.25 -0.41
N GLU A 350 -7.91 -0.81 -1.51
CA GLU A 350 -8.30 -2.22 -1.65
C GLU A 350 -9.18 -2.72 -0.50
N LEU A 351 -10.07 -1.85 0.01
CA LEU A 351 -10.89 -2.16 1.16
C LEU A 351 -12.02 -3.14 0.82
N LYS A 352 -11.99 -4.32 1.41
CA LYS A 352 -13.03 -5.35 1.28
C LYS A 352 -14.00 -5.29 2.47
N VAL A 353 -14.69 -4.14 2.63
CA VAL A 353 -15.61 -3.91 3.76
C VAL A 353 -17.01 -3.51 3.28
N SER A 354 -18.03 -3.84 4.09
CA SER A 354 -19.41 -3.44 3.82
C SER A 354 -19.64 -1.95 4.13
N ARG A 355 -20.56 -1.31 3.42
CA ARG A 355 -20.93 0.10 3.67
C ARG A 355 -21.40 0.35 5.10
N ASN A 356 -22.23 -0.54 5.66
CA ASN A 356 -22.74 -0.40 7.01
C ASN A 356 -21.63 -0.38 8.07
N PHE A 357 -20.59 -1.21 7.88
CA PHE A 357 -19.43 -1.22 8.74
C PHE A 357 -18.67 0.13 8.66
N VAL A 358 -18.48 0.66 7.45
CA VAL A 358 -17.81 1.96 7.24
C VAL A 358 -18.54 3.09 7.96
N TYR A 359 -19.87 3.15 7.87
CA TYR A 359 -20.64 4.19 8.55
C TYR A 359 -20.57 4.08 10.07
N ALA A 360 -20.71 2.87 10.61
CA ALA A 360 -20.63 2.64 12.05
C ALA A 360 -19.27 3.04 12.63
N GLU A 361 -18.19 2.58 11.99
CA GLU A 361 -16.83 2.89 12.40
C GLU A 361 -16.48 4.38 12.23
N SER A 362 -16.84 4.97 11.09
CA SER A 362 -16.63 6.40 10.85
C SER A 362 -17.39 7.26 11.84
N ALA A 363 -18.62 6.89 12.19
CA ALA A 363 -19.40 7.58 13.22
C ALA A 363 -18.73 7.49 14.60
N ALA A 364 -18.21 6.31 14.97
CA ALA A 364 -17.49 6.11 16.22
C ALA A 364 -16.20 6.96 16.30
N TYR A 365 -15.39 6.97 15.24
CA TYR A 365 -14.18 7.80 15.19
C TYR A 365 -14.49 9.30 15.24
N CYS A 366 -15.49 9.75 14.50
CA CYS A 366 -15.93 11.15 14.56
C CYS A 366 -16.46 11.52 15.97
N PHE A 367 -17.16 10.62 16.63
CA PHE A 367 -17.63 10.83 18.01
C PHE A 367 -16.46 11.02 18.98
N LEU A 368 -15.43 10.19 18.89
CA LEU A 368 -14.20 10.36 19.68
C LEU A 368 -13.55 11.73 19.44
N VAL A 369 -13.45 12.16 18.18
CA VAL A 369 -12.90 13.49 17.84
C VAL A 369 -13.78 14.61 18.38
N ILE A 370 -15.10 14.46 18.38
CA ILE A 370 -16.04 15.45 18.99
C ILE A 370 -15.79 15.57 20.48
N ILE A 371 -15.64 14.46 21.20
CA ILE A 371 -15.31 14.47 22.65
C ILE A 371 -14.00 15.22 22.86
N PHE A 372 -12.97 14.89 22.10
CA PHE A 372 -11.67 15.54 22.20
C PHE A 372 -11.73 17.03 21.86
N ALA A 373 -12.48 17.41 20.84
CA ALA A 373 -12.72 18.82 20.47
C ALA A 373 -13.42 19.61 21.60
N ILE A 374 -14.39 19.00 22.29
CA ILE A 374 -15.09 19.61 23.43
C ILE A 374 -14.10 19.83 24.58
N LEU A 375 -13.29 18.82 24.92
CA LEU A 375 -12.29 18.92 25.97
C LEU A 375 -11.28 20.04 25.66
N LEU A 376 -10.81 20.11 24.41
CA LEU A 376 -9.87 21.14 23.97
C LEU A 376 -10.48 22.55 24.05
N SER A 377 -11.77 22.70 23.72
CA SER A 377 -12.48 23.99 23.74
C SER A 377 -12.80 24.46 25.16
N ALA A 378 -12.87 23.54 26.13
CA ALA A 378 -13.08 23.90 27.53
C ALA A 378 -11.96 24.78 28.07
N PHE A 379 -10.70 24.55 27.64
CA PHE A 379 -9.53 25.32 28.08
C PHE A 379 -9.64 26.83 27.82
N PRO A 380 -9.86 27.31 26.59
CA PRO A 380 -10.02 28.74 26.34
C PRO A 380 -11.25 29.32 27.06
N ILE A 381 -12.35 28.58 27.16
CA ILE A 381 -13.54 29.08 27.85
C ILE A 381 -13.25 29.28 29.36
N LEU A 382 -12.59 28.31 30.00
CA LEU A 382 -12.17 28.41 31.41
C LEU A 382 -11.15 29.54 31.64
N TYR A 383 -10.21 29.72 30.69
CA TYR A 383 -9.24 30.81 30.74
C TYR A 383 -9.92 32.19 30.68
N TYR A 384 -10.91 32.38 29.80
CA TYR A 384 -11.65 33.65 29.73
C TYR A 384 -12.55 33.86 30.96
N ARG A 385 -13.03 32.81 31.57
CA ARG A 385 -13.81 32.85 32.81
C ARG A 385 -13.01 33.48 33.98
N LYS A 386 -11.70 33.22 34.07
CA LYS A 386 -10.82 33.74 35.15
C LYS A 386 -10.45 35.22 34.96
N LYS A 387 -10.69 35.83 33.81
CA LYS A 387 -10.38 37.25 33.55
C LYS A 387 -11.47 38.16 34.09
N SER A 388 -11.11 39.24 34.76
CA SER A 388 -12.06 40.23 35.22
C SER A 388 -12.74 40.94 34.09
N LEU A 389 -14.00 41.35 34.26
CA LEU A 389 -14.81 42.10 33.27
C LEU A 389 -14.07 43.35 32.76
N GLN A 390 -13.38 44.05 33.63
CA GLN A 390 -12.59 45.26 33.34
C GLN A 390 -11.43 44.94 32.37
N SER A 391 -10.80 43.79 32.52
CA SER A 391 -9.72 43.34 31.62
C SER A 391 -10.23 42.90 30.24
N VAL A 392 -11.47 42.46 30.14
CA VAL A 392 -12.11 42.08 28.86
C VAL A 392 -12.53 43.34 28.08
N ILE A 393 -12.95 44.37 28.75
CA ILE A 393 -13.37 45.65 28.16
C ILE A 393 -12.18 46.53 27.79
N SER A 394 -11.16 46.59 28.70
CA SER A 394 -9.96 47.43 28.52
C SER A 394 -8.89 46.88 27.57
N THR A 395 -8.99 45.60 27.22
CA THR A 395 -7.99 44.90 26.37
C THR A 395 -7.91 45.32 24.93
N GLN A 396 -8.41 46.50 24.56
CA GLN A 396 -8.20 47.06 23.23
C GLN A 396 -6.76 47.55 22.98
N LYS A 397 -5.90 47.66 24.04
CA LYS A 397 -4.55 48.24 23.92
C LYS A 397 -3.38 47.27 23.96
N ASP A 398 -3.51 46.00 24.43
CA ASP A 398 -2.37 45.09 24.54
C ASP A 398 -2.29 44.08 23.38
N GLY A 399 -1.57 44.47 22.30
CA GLY A 399 -1.58 43.75 21.02
C GLY A 399 -0.63 42.55 20.86
N ARG A 400 0.47 42.45 21.64
CA ARG A 400 1.57 41.50 21.31
C ARG A 400 1.32 40.03 21.70
N GLY A 401 0.79 39.73 22.87
CA GLY A 401 0.58 38.36 23.34
C GLY A 401 -0.66 37.68 22.71
N LYS A 402 -1.60 38.48 22.18
CA LYS A 402 -2.93 37.99 21.72
C LYS A 402 -2.94 37.35 20.33
N ASN A 403 -1.96 37.66 19.50
CA ASN A 403 -1.83 37.15 18.15
C ASN A 403 -0.91 35.91 18.04
N LEU A 404 -0.19 35.55 19.13
CA LEU A 404 0.81 34.48 19.11
C LEU A 404 0.17 33.12 18.80
N PHE A 405 -0.89 32.73 19.54
CA PHE A 405 -1.58 31.44 19.30
C PHE A 405 -2.06 31.30 17.86
N ARG A 406 -2.65 32.37 17.31
CA ARG A 406 -3.10 32.43 15.93
C ARG A 406 -1.95 32.24 14.92
N LYS A 407 -0.84 32.96 15.13
CA LYS A 407 0.35 32.86 14.28
C LYS A 407 0.96 31.45 14.34
N VAL A 408 1.10 30.90 15.55
CA VAL A 408 1.61 29.54 15.78
C VAL A 408 0.71 28.51 15.09
N SER A 409 -0.62 28.62 15.25
CA SER A 409 -1.56 27.71 14.60
C SER A 409 -1.46 27.72 13.06
N VAL A 410 -1.39 28.92 12.46
CA VAL A 410 -1.24 29.03 10.99
C VAL A 410 0.13 28.55 10.53
N THR A 411 1.20 28.88 11.25
CA THR A 411 2.56 28.41 10.93
C THR A 411 2.62 26.87 10.99
N PHE A 412 2.01 26.26 12.00
CA PHE A 412 1.92 24.80 12.12
C PHE A 412 1.16 24.17 10.95
N GLN A 413 0.00 24.72 10.55
CA GLN A 413 -0.76 24.24 9.40
C GLN A 413 0.01 24.36 8.10
N LEU A 414 0.70 25.48 7.87
CA LEU A 414 1.57 25.67 6.71
C LEU A 414 2.74 24.68 6.72
N MET A 415 3.35 24.46 7.89
CA MET A 415 4.42 23.47 8.05
C MET A 415 3.98 22.06 7.66
N VAL A 416 2.81 21.62 8.12
CA VAL A 416 2.23 20.30 7.78
C VAL A 416 1.91 20.23 6.28
N SER A 417 1.30 21.29 5.70
CA SER A 417 1.00 21.34 4.25
C SER A 417 2.27 21.27 3.39
N ILE A 418 3.30 22.06 3.73
CA ILE A 418 4.60 22.02 3.03
C ILE A 418 5.22 20.63 3.13
N GLY A 419 5.21 20.05 4.33
CA GLY A 419 5.76 18.71 4.58
C GLY A 419 5.08 17.64 3.73
N PHE A 420 3.75 17.62 3.66
CA PHE A 420 3.01 16.65 2.84
C PHE A 420 3.25 16.84 1.33
N ILE A 421 3.22 18.09 0.84
CA ILE A 421 3.51 18.36 -0.57
C ILE A 421 4.93 17.92 -0.92
N PHE A 422 5.89 18.20 -0.04
CA PHE A 422 7.29 17.80 -0.24
C PHE A 422 7.43 16.26 -0.27
N CYS A 423 6.88 15.55 0.71
CA CYS A 423 6.91 14.09 0.74
C CYS A 423 6.25 13.48 -0.49
N ALA A 424 5.06 13.92 -0.86
CA ALA A 424 4.36 13.43 -2.06
C ALA A 424 5.15 13.71 -3.35
N SER A 425 5.82 14.87 -3.46
CA SER A 425 6.62 15.21 -4.62
C SER A 425 7.90 14.36 -4.73
N VAL A 426 8.56 14.07 -3.61
CA VAL A 426 9.73 13.18 -3.59
C VAL A 426 9.31 11.74 -3.94
N MET A 427 8.19 11.26 -3.40
CA MET A 427 7.66 9.94 -3.72
C MET A 427 7.29 9.83 -5.20
N MET A 428 6.63 10.84 -5.76
CA MET A 428 6.30 10.88 -7.19
C MET A 428 7.57 10.78 -8.05
N LYS A 429 8.61 11.53 -7.69
CA LYS A 429 9.90 11.48 -8.39
C LYS A 429 10.55 10.10 -8.28
N GLN A 430 10.51 9.47 -7.11
CA GLN A 430 11.03 8.12 -6.89
C GLN A 430 10.30 7.08 -7.73
N LEU A 431 8.97 7.11 -7.75
CA LEU A 431 8.18 6.17 -8.56
C LEU A 431 8.41 6.35 -10.06
N PHE A 432 8.57 7.61 -10.51
CA PHE A 432 8.93 7.88 -11.89
C PHE A 432 10.32 7.33 -12.22
N HIS A 433 11.28 7.50 -11.31
CA HIS A 433 12.63 6.94 -11.46
C HIS A 433 12.61 5.41 -11.54
N LEU A 434 11.91 4.73 -10.63
CA LEU A 434 11.81 3.27 -10.61
C LEU A 434 11.16 2.67 -11.87
N ARG A 435 10.35 3.46 -12.60
CA ARG A 435 9.70 3.00 -13.84
C ARG A 435 10.53 3.25 -15.11
N ASN A 436 11.35 4.28 -15.09
CA ASN A 436 11.98 4.81 -16.32
C ASN A 436 13.51 4.88 -16.19
N THR A 437 14.11 4.11 -15.28
CA THR A 437 15.57 4.11 -15.13
C THR A 437 16.21 3.01 -15.97
N ASP A 438 17.31 3.32 -16.64
CA ASP A 438 18.17 2.34 -17.33
C ASP A 438 18.87 1.39 -16.33
N ASP A 439 18.84 1.71 -15.04
CA ASP A 439 19.40 0.88 -13.97
C ASP A 439 18.54 -0.36 -13.65
N LEU A 440 17.35 -0.50 -14.25
CA LEU A 440 16.60 -1.76 -14.22
C LEU A 440 17.38 -2.92 -14.85
N GLY A 441 18.36 -2.63 -15.71
CA GLY A 441 19.18 -3.63 -16.40
C GLY A 441 18.47 -4.37 -17.53
N MET A 442 17.22 -4.02 -17.81
CA MET A 442 16.37 -4.60 -18.86
C MET A 442 15.37 -3.56 -19.39
N ASP A 443 15.02 -3.66 -20.66
CA ASP A 443 14.01 -2.80 -21.29
C ASP A 443 12.64 -3.49 -21.28
N ILE A 444 11.75 -2.99 -20.42
CA ILE A 444 10.36 -3.47 -20.28
C ILE A 444 9.36 -2.64 -21.08
N HIS A 445 9.80 -1.54 -21.73
CA HIS A 445 8.92 -0.60 -22.39
C HIS A 445 8.33 -1.18 -23.67
N ASN A 446 7.00 -1.03 -23.78
CA ASN A 446 6.25 -1.51 -24.94
C ASN A 446 6.40 -3.01 -25.19
N VAL A 447 6.68 -3.80 -24.15
CA VAL A 447 6.81 -5.25 -24.22
C VAL A 447 5.52 -5.91 -23.72
N ALA A 448 5.08 -6.95 -24.45
CA ALA A 448 3.98 -7.80 -24.05
C ALA A 448 4.28 -9.26 -24.39
N ALA A 449 3.55 -10.16 -23.76
CA ALA A 449 3.64 -11.60 -23.97
C ALA A 449 2.29 -12.21 -24.29
N VAL A 450 2.27 -13.12 -25.26
CA VAL A 450 1.17 -14.07 -25.45
C VAL A 450 1.57 -15.36 -24.75
N THR A 451 0.87 -15.69 -23.69
CA THR A 451 1.15 -16.86 -22.85
C THR A 451 0.18 -17.99 -23.20
N MET A 452 0.70 -19.14 -23.49
CA MET A 452 -0.06 -20.32 -23.91
C MET A 452 0.29 -21.53 -23.04
N ASN A 453 -0.53 -22.58 -23.12
CA ASN A 453 -0.25 -23.87 -22.47
C ASN A 453 0.08 -24.98 -23.49
N SER A 454 0.35 -24.61 -24.74
CA SER A 454 0.67 -25.57 -25.80
C SER A 454 1.49 -24.91 -26.91
N GLN A 455 2.47 -25.61 -27.43
CA GLN A 455 3.35 -25.14 -28.52
C GLN A 455 2.63 -25.15 -29.90
N THR A 456 1.43 -25.71 -29.98
CA THR A 456 0.75 -26.01 -31.25
C THR A 456 0.45 -24.80 -32.13
N HIS A 457 0.29 -23.62 -31.51
CA HIS A 457 -0.15 -22.41 -32.22
C HIS A 457 0.93 -21.29 -32.24
N ILE A 458 2.15 -21.55 -31.73
CA ILE A 458 3.20 -20.50 -31.59
C ILE A 458 3.54 -19.89 -32.96
N ASP A 459 3.76 -20.70 -33.98
CA ASP A 459 4.21 -20.21 -35.28
C ASP A 459 3.12 -19.38 -35.96
N ALA A 460 1.85 -19.85 -35.93
CA ALA A 460 0.72 -19.14 -36.53
C ALA A 460 0.46 -17.79 -35.84
N ILE A 461 0.49 -17.76 -34.49
CA ILE A 461 0.31 -16.53 -33.73
C ILE A 461 1.49 -15.58 -33.92
N SER A 462 2.72 -16.10 -33.99
CA SER A 462 3.91 -15.31 -34.26
C SER A 462 3.85 -14.64 -35.64
N ASP A 463 3.37 -15.37 -36.69
CA ASP A 463 3.21 -14.82 -38.01
C ASP A 463 2.11 -13.77 -38.09
N PHE A 464 1.01 -13.97 -37.35
CA PHE A 464 -0.03 -12.96 -37.21
C PHE A 464 0.56 -11.70 -36.55
N LEU A 465 1.29 -11.81 -35.43
CA LEU A 465 1.92 -10.69 -34.75
C LEU A 465 2.90 -9.92 -35.66
N ARG A 466 3.72 -10.65 -36.44
CA ARG A 466 4.63 -10.04 -37.44
C ARG A 466 3.91 -9.30 -38.57
N SER A 467 2.67 -9.70 -38.90
CA SER A 467 1.85 -9.03 -39.90
C SER A 467 1.25 -7.71 -39.43
N MET A 468 1.22 -7.47 -38.12
CA MET A 468 0.61 -6.27 -37.53
C MET A 468 1.53 -5.05 -37.65
N PRO A 469 1.07 -3.92 -38.20
CA PRO A 469 1.88 -2.71 -38.29
C PRO A 469 2.19 -2.06 -36.94
N GLU A 470 1.43 -2.41 -35.90
CA GLU A 470 1.62 -1.97 -34.53
C GLU A 470 2.75 -2.72 -33.81
N VAL A 471 3.21 -3.86 -34.35
CA VAL A 471 4.27 -4.71 -33.76
C VAL A 471 5.59 -4.42 -34.43
N GLU A 472 6.63 -4.23 -33.63
CA GLU A 472 8.00 -3.94 -34.09
C GLU A 472 8.90 -5.17 -34.11
N GLU A 473 8.79 -6.02 -33.08
CA GLU A 473 9.65 -7.18 -32.88
C GLU A 473 8.84 -8.33 -32.28
N VAL A 474 9.13 -9.57 -32.69
CA VAL A 474 8.51 -10.77 -32.18
C VAL A 474 9.56 -11.82 -31.87
N ALA A 475 9.60 -12.26 -30.61
CA ALA A 475 10.51 -13.29 -30.09
C ALA A 475 9.68 -14.50 -29.59
N PRO A 476 9.43 -15.50 -30.44
CA PRO A 476 8.71 -16.71 -30.06
C PRO A 476 9.57 -17.63 -29.19
N ARG A 477 8.91 -18.50 -28.43
CA ARG A 477 9.53 -19.55 -27.62
C ARG A 477 10.40 -19.00 -26.47
N HIS A 478 9.97 -17.86 -25.87
CA HIS A 478 10.58 -17.27 -24.70
C HIS A 478 9.55 -17.00 -23.60
N ASN A 479 9.93 -17.24 -22.36
CA ASN A 479 9.06 -16.94 -21.22
C ASN A 479 9.14 -15.46 -20.84
N PRO A 480 8.04 -14.82 -20.40
CA PRO A 480 8.15 -13.45 -19.88
C PRO A 480 9.03 -13.42 -18.65
N LEU A 481 9.93 -12.44 -18.57
CA LEU A 481 10.85 -12.30 -17.44
C LEU A 481 10.13 -11.85 -16.17
N VAL A 482 9.12 -11.00 -16.31
CA VAL A 482 8.25 -10.56 -15.22
C VAL A 482 7.17 -11.64 -15.00
N LYS A 483 7.10 -12.20 -13.78
CA LYS A 483 6.31 -13.40 -13.46
C LYS A 483 6.70 -14.61 -14.32
N PRO A 484 7.95 -15.04 -14.27
CA PRO A 484 8.42 -16.10 -15.13
C PRO A 484 7.68 -17.41 -14.86
N ARG A 485 7.28 -18.08 -15.94
CA ARG A 485 6.86 -19.48 -15.89
C ARG A 485 8.09 -20.31 -16.23
N GLY A 486 8.43 -21.29 -15.38
CA GLY A 486 9.53 -22.21 -15.69
C GLY A 486 10.92 -21.73 -15.27
N SER A 487 11.04 -20.77 -14.37
CA SER A 487 12.29 -20.53 -13.65
C SER A 487 12.46 -21.53 -12.51
N MET A 488 13.68 -21.90 -12.20
CA MET A 488 14.03 -22.82 -11.13
C MET A 488 14.96 -22.18 -10.13
N MET A 489 14.68 -22.37 -8.84
CA MET A 489 15.62 -22.02 -7.79
C MET A 489 16.61 -23.18 -7.58
N LEU A 490 17.89 -22.89 -7.67
CA LEU A 490 18.98 -23.84 -7.58
C LEU A 490 19.82 -23.51 -6.35
N GLY A 491 19.78 -24.39 -5.34
CA GLY A 491 20.64 -24.29 -4.17
C GLY A 491 22.02 -24.91 -4.47
N THR A 492 23.09 -24.21 -4.09
CA THR A 492 24.46 -24.63 -4.31
C THR A 492 25.19 -24.76 -2.98
N LYS A 493 25.89 -25.88 -2.78
CA LYS A 493 26.70 -26.12 -1.58
C LYS A 493 28.20 -26.06 -1.84
N GLU A 494 28.63 -26.38 -3.06
CA GLU A 494 30.03 -26.48 -3.43
C GLU A 494 30.28 -25.57 -4.64
N TRP A 495 31.31 -24.74 -4.57
CA TRP A 495 31.80 -23.91 -5.69
C TRP A 495 33.29 -23.62 -5.54
N ASP A 496 33.93 -23.25 -6.65
CA ASP A 496 35.35 -22.89 -6.67
C ASP A 496 35.62 -21.71 -5.74
N ASP A 497 36.71 -21.79 -5.00
CA ASP A 497 37.15 -20.79 -4.00
C ASP A 497 36.14 -20.52 -2.88
N LYS A 498 35.28 -21.48 -2.55
CA LYS A 498 34.32 -21.33 -1.44
C LYS A 498 35.06 -21.11 -0.12
N PRO A 499 34.80 -19.99 0.61
CA PRO A 499 35.29 -19.81 1.97
C PRO A 499 34.74 -20.90 2.90
N ALA A 500 35.55 -21.34 3.88
CA ALA A 500 35.17 -22.46 4.78
C ALA A 500 33.90 -22.14 5.62
N ASP A 501 33.62 -20.86 5.86
CA ASP A 501 32.46 -20.33 6.60
C ASP A 501 31.35 -19.78 5.70
N ALA A 502 31.49 -19.95 4.36
CA ALA A 502 30.47 -19.47 3.44
C ALA A 502 29.24 -20.37 3.45
N GLU A 503 28.09 -19.72 3.54
CA GLU A 503 26.77 -20.37 3.48
C GLU A 503 26.38 -20.73 2.04
N ASP A 504 25.37 -21.59 1.93
CA ASP A 504 24.81 -22.01 0.66
C ASP A 504 24.24 -20.80 -0.12
N VAL A 505 24.41 -20.79 -1.43
CA VAL A 505 23.89 -19.76 -2.33
C VAL A 505 22.73 -20.33 -3.15
N SER A 506 21.61 -19.63 -3.18
CA SER A 506 20.47 -19.96 -4.06
C SER A 506 20.43 -19.03 -5.26
N ILE A 507 20.30 -19.60 -6.45
CA ILE A 507 20.26 -18.87 -7.74
C ILE A 507 18.96 -19.21 -8.45
N THR A 508 18.30 -18.21 -9.01
CA THR A 508 17.16 -18.43 -9.93
C THR A 508 17.68 -18.63 -11.34
N ILE A 509 17.41 -19.76 -11.95
CA ILE A 509 17.81 -20.09 -13.30
C ILE A 509 16.65 -19.91 -14.28
N HIS A 510 16.91 -19.19 -15.36
CA HIS A 510 16.02 -19.00 -16.49
C HIS A 510 16.52 -19.83 -17.67
N GLN A 511 15.62 -20.56 -18.31
CA GLN A 511 15.96 -21.35 -19.50
C GLN A 511 15.77 -20.48 -20.75
N GLU A 512 16.78 -19.65 -21.05
CA GLU A 512 16.72 -18.65 -22.10
C GLU A 512 18.05 -18.54 -22.84
N ASP A 513 18.06 -17.91 -23.99
CA ASP A 513 19.24 -17.80 -24.87
C ASP A 513 19.59 -16.35 -25.23
N THR A 514 20.54 -16.19 -26.15
CA THR A 514 21.03 -14.91 -26.64
C THR A 514 19.91 -14.03 -27.21
N SER A 515 18.90 -14.62 -27.88
CA SER A 515 17.79 -13.87 -28.50
C SER A 515 16.91 -13.21 -27.44
N PHE A 516 16.72 -13.89 -26.30
CA PHE A 516 16.03 -13.35 -25.14
C PHE A 516 16.74 -12.15 -24.54
N VAL A 517 18.06 -12.26 -24.31
CA VAL A 517 18.87 -11.18 -23.74
C VAL A 517 18.87 -9.96 -24.66
N ASN A 518 18.95 -10.18 -25.98
CA ASN A 518 18.87 -9.11 -26.98
C ASN A 518 17.48 -8.46 -27.02
N PHE A 519 16.40 -9.24 -26.92
CA PHE A 519 15.04 -8.74 -26.90
C PHE A 519 14.80 -7.78 -25.72
N TYR A 520 15.28 -8.13 -24.50
CA TYR A 520 15.20 -7.26 -23.32
C TYR A 520 16.35 -6.23 -23.25
N ARG A 521 17.22 -6.16 -24.27
CA ARG A 521 18.36 -5.22 -24.37
C ARG A 521 19.26 -5.28 -23.14
N MET A 522 19.45 -6.47 -22.57
CA MET A 522 20.33 -6.67 -21.43
C MET A 522 21.80 -6.54 -21.87
N THR A 523 22.66 -6.11 -20.94
CA THR A 523 24.08 -5.90 -21.22
C THR A 523 24.90 -7.09 -20.75
N LEU A 524 25.59 -7.77 -21.68
CA LEU A 524 26.63 -8.73 -21.37
C LEU A 524 27.91 -7.95 -21.00
N LEU A 525 28.48 -8.25 -19.84
CA LEU A 525 29.66 -7.57 -19.31
C LEU A 525 30.94 -8.33 -19.65
N GLU A 526 30.91 -9.66 -19.49
CA GLU A 526 32.07 -10.53 -19.70
C GLU A 526 31.63 -11.87 -20.31
N GLY A 527 32.51 -12.52 -21.08
CA GLY A 527 32.29 -13.85 -21.65
C GLY A 527 31.33 -13.87 -22.82
N GLU A 528 30.56 -14.95 -22.91
CA GLU A 528 29.63 -15.25 -24.01
C GLU A 528 28.27 -15.64 -23.48
N MET A 529 27.21 -15.43 -24.29
CA MET A 529 25.88 -15.93 -23.97
C MET A 529 25.70 -17.41 -24.34
N VAL A 530 24.84 -18.10 -23.64
CA VAL A 530 24.47 -19.48 -23.95
C VAL A 530 23.65 -19.55 -25.24
N THR A 531 23.98 -20.56 -26.05
CA THR A 531 23.36 -20.84 -27.36
C THR A 531 23.12 -22.36 -27.51
N ALA A 532 22.49 -22.75 -28.61
CA ALA A 532 22.26 -24.17 -28.94
C ALA A 532 23.59 -24.98 -29.06
N SER A 533 24.71 -24.32 -29.27
CA SER A 533 26.06 -24.94 -29.37
C SER A 533 26.82 -24.97 -28.04
N SER A 534 26.32 -24.35 -26.99
CA SER A 534 26.93 -24.36 -25.65
C SER A 534 26.88 -25.74 -25.02
N GLU A 535 27.80 -26.04 -24.11
CA GLU A 535 27.77 -27.28 -23.33
C GLU A 535 26.54 -27.29 -22.41
N LYS A 536 26.07 -28.49 -22.07
CA LYS A 536 24.82 -28.70 -21.32
C LYS A 536 24.77 -27.94 -19.98
N ASN A 537 25.90 -27.80 -19.32
CA ASN A 537 26.02 -27.18 -17.99
C ASN A 537 26.63 -25.78 -18.03
N ASP A 538 26.72 -25.17 -19.22
CA ASP A 538 27.16 -23.78 -19.34
C ASP A 538 26.08 -22.84 -18.85
N ILE A 539 26.49 -21.85 -18.04
CA ILE A 539 25.58 -20.87 -17.41
C ILE A 539 26.14 -19.47 -17.53
N VAL A 540 25.24 -18.52 -17.76
CA VAL A 540 25.51 -17.09 -17.65
C VAL A 540 24.91 -16.58 -16.37
N LEU A 541 25.68 -15.86 -15.55
CA LEU A 541 25.24 -15.32 -14.26
C LEU A 541 25.06 -13.81 -14.33
N ASN A 542 24.22 -13.24 -13.46
CA ASN A 542 24.24 -11.80 -13.23
C ASN A 542 25.29 -11.41 -12.18
N GLN A 543 25.58 -10.10 -12.04
CA GLN A 543 26.58 -9.62 -11.08
C GLN A 543 26.23 -9.98 -9.63
N ALA A 544 24.93 -10.01 -9.27
CA ALA A 544 24.46 -10.39 -7.94
C ALA A 544 24.84 -11.84 -7.60
N ALA A 545 24.72 -12.77 -8.57
CA ALA A 545 25.14 -14.16 -8.38
C ALA A 545 26.68 -14.27 -8.25
N VAL A 546 27.44 -13.59 -9.08
CA VAL A 546 28.91 -13.53 -8.99
C VAL A 546 29.35 -13.02 -7.61
N LYS A 547 28.71 -11.96 -7.12
CA LYS A 547 28.96 -11.40 -5.79
C LYS A 547 28.58 -12.36 -4.67
N ALA A 548 27.48 -13.11 -4.82
CA ALA A 548 27.03 -14.08 -3.82
C ALA A 548 28.03 -15.24 -3.67
N PHE A 549 28.68 -15.65 -4.75
CA PHE A 549 29.78 -16.63 -4.72
C PHE A 549 31.10 -16.07 -4.21
N GLY A 550 31.25 -14.74 -4.17
CA GLY A 550 32.50 -14.08 -3.77
C GLY A 550 33.59 -14.09 -4.86
N TRP A 551 33.23 -14.28 -6.13
CA TRP A 551 34.19 -14.33 -7.24
C TRP A 551 34.57 -12.94 -7.76
N HIS A 552 35.84 -12.77 -8.10
CA HIS A 552 36.34 -11.61 -8.82
C HIS A 552 36.52 -11.88 -10.33
N GLU A 553 36.90 -13.12 -10.67
CA GLU A 553 37.05 -13.62 -12.04
C GLU A 553 36.11 -14.83 -12.20
N PRO A 554 34.85 -14.61 -12.62
CA PRO A 554 33.85 -15.65 -12.64
C PRO A 554 33.92 -16.60 -13.83
N ILE A 555 34.51 -16.15 -14.97
CA ILE A 555 34.52 -16.95 -16.20
C ILE A 555 35.36 -18.21 -16.02
N GLY A 556 34.79 -19.36 -16.37
CA GLY A 556 35.38 -20.68 -16.22
C GLY A 556 35.27 -21.30 -14.81
N LYS A 557 34.83 -20.54 -13.82
CA LYS A 557 34.54 -21.09 -12.47
C LYS A 557 33.36 -22.04 -12.52
N THR A 558 33.37 -22.99 -11.56
CA THR A 558 32.34 -24.03 -11.45
C THR A 558 31.68 -24.05 -10.10
N PHE A 559 30.41 -24.51 -10.11
CA PHE A 559 29.66 -24.79 -8.89
C PHE A 559 28.80 -26.04 -9.07
N LYS A 560 28.43 -26.69 -7.96
CA LYS A 560 27.61 -27.89 -7.97
C LYS A 560 26.30 -27.66 -7.27
N ARG A 561 25.24 -28.25 -7.82
CA ARG A 561 23.97 -28.37 -7.16
C ARG A 561 24.05 -29.33 -5.99
N THR A 562 23.20 -29.13 -5.00
CA THR A 562 23.17 -29.95 -3.77
C THR A 562 22.98 -31.46 -4.02
N HIS A 563 22.37 -31.84 -5.15
CA HIS A 563 22.00 -33.24 -5.45
C HIS A 563 22.49 -33.77 -6.81
N ASP A 564 23.15 -32.97 -7.65
CA ASP A 564 23.62 -33.38 -8.97
C ASP A 564 25.13 -33.54 -8.99
N GLY A 565 25.62 -34.58 -9.68
CA GLY A 565 27.04 -34.89 -9.73
C GLY A 565 27.88 -34.06 -10.67
N GLU A 566 27.27 -33.37 -11.67
CA GLU A 566 28.01 -32.61 -12.68
C GLU A 566 28.05 -31.12 -12.32
N PRO A 567 29.24 -30.48 -12.42
CA PRO A 567 29.37 -29.04 -12.13
C PRO A 567 28.77 -28.19 -13.26
N TYR A 568 28.24 -27.03 -12.90
CA TYR A 568 27.87 -25.95 -13.82
C TYR A 568 29.08 -25.04 -14.04
N ARG A 569 29.35 -24.62 -15.29
CA ARG A 569 30.46 -23.78 -15.66
C ARG A 569 29.98 -22.38 -16.07
N VAL A 570 30.54 -21.37 -15.49
CA VAL A 570 30.23 -19.96 -15.83
C VAL A 570 30.93 -19.58 -17.15
N VAL A 571 30.15 -19.23 -18.15
CA VAL A 571 30.65 -18.83 -19.48
C VAL A 571 30.45 -17.35 -19.77
N GLY A 572 29.59 -16.66 -19.04
CA GLY A 572 29.35 -15.23 -19.22
C GLY A 572 28.75 -14.57 -17.97
N VAL A 573 28.84 -13.25 -17.95
CA VAL A 573 28.24 -12.41 -16.90
C VAL A 573 27.45 -11.28 -17.54
N VAL A 574 26.17 -11.14 -17.14
CA VAL A 574 25.30 -10.03 -17.52
C VAL A 574 25.21 -9.00 -16.40
N LYS A 575 24.93 -7.75 -16.76
CA LYS A 575 24.59 -6.69 -15.78
C LYS A 575 23.40 -7.12 -14.94
N ASP A 576 23.35 -6.70 -13.68
CA ASP A 576 22.20 -6.92 -12.82
C ASP A 576 20.91 -6.38 -13.44
N PHE A 577 19.83 -7.11 -13.27
CA PHE A 577 18.49 -6.76 -13.72
C PHE A 577 17.44 -7.04 -12.64
N HIS A 578 16.32 -6.35 -12.73
CA HIS A 578 15.25 -6.44 -11.75
C HIS A 578 13.98 -7.08 -12.36
N ALA A 579 14.01 -8.41 -12.53
CA ALA A 579 12.88 -9.17 -13.07
C ALA A 579 11.63 -9.16 -12.17
N GLN A 580 11.84 -8.96 -10.88
CA GLN A 580 10.79 -8.93 -9.87
C GLN A 580 10.51 -7.48 -9.45
N THR A 581 10.69 -7.15 -8.18
CA THR A 581 10.45 -5.79 -7.70
C THR A 581 11.69 -4.90 -7.74
N PRO A 582 11.61 -3.67 -8.29
CA PRO A 582 12.75 -2.73 -8.28
C PRO A 582 13.01 -2.13 -6.90
N THR A 583 12.21 -2.49 -5.89
CA THR A 583 12.37 -2.00 -4.52
C THR A 583 13.40 -2.78 -3.72
N LEU A 584 13.80 -3.97 -4.20
CA LEU A 584 14.79 -4.84 -3.58
C LEU A 584 16.07 -4.90 -4.41
N PRO A 585 17.21 -5.32 -3.83
CA PRO A 585 18.43 -5.58 -4.60
C PRO A 585 18.17 -6.63 -5.68
N ALA A 586 18.93 -6.54 -6.78
CA ALA A 586 18.93 -7.58 -7.79
C ALA A 586 19.28 -8.92 -7.13
N GLN A 587 18.54 -9.97 -7.51
CA GLN A 587 18.70 -11.30 -6.95
C GLN A 587 19.78 -12.07 -7.72
N PRO A 588 20.42 -13.10 -7.13
CA PRO A 588 21.24 -14.02 -7.85
C PRO A 588 20.44 -14.76 -8.92
N GLU A 589 20.68 -14.46 -10.18
CA GLU A 589 19.97 -15.04 -11.32
C GLU A 589 20.95 -15.50 -12.40
N GLY A 590 20.54 -16.48 -13.22
CA GLY A 590 21.36 -16.99 -14.32
C GLY A 590 20.52 -17.50 -15.49
N PHE A 591 21.17 -17.66 -16.64
CA PHE A 591 20.58 -18.13 -17.88
C PHE A 591 21.28 -19.41 -18.35
N MET A 592 20.50 -20.41 -18.76
CA MET A 592 20.94 -21.65 -19.38
C MET A 592 20.13 -21.91 -20.64
N TYR A 593 20.74 -22.46 -21.68
CA TYR A 593 20.06 -22.76 -22.93
C TYR A 593 19.00 -23.85 -22.77
N GLU A 594 19.39 -24.98 -22.20
CA GLU A 594 18.52 -26.13 -21.92
C GLU A 594 18.86 -26.74 -20.55
N TYR A 595 17.85 -26.97 -19.76
CA TYR A 595 17.99 -27.63 -18.50
C TYR A 595 17.39 -29.04 -18.56
N LYS A 596 18.22 -30.07 -18.41
CA LYS A 596 17.76 -31.48 -18.33
C LYS A 596 17.96 -31.99 -16.90
N LEU A 597 16.89 -32.09 -16.15
CA LEU A 597 16.88 -32.83 -14.89
C LEU A 597 17.13 -34.32 -15.17
N GLY A 598 18.18 -34.90 -14.55
CA GLY A 598 18.33 -36.34 -14.44
C GLY A 598 17.22 -36.90 -13.52
N GLY A 599 16.32 -37.74 -14.05
CA GLY A 599 15.25 -38.37 -13.30
C GLY A 599 13.85 -37.91 -13.71
N ASN A 600 12.80 -38.54 -13.14
CA ASN A 600 11.38 -38.34 -13.46
C ASN A 600 10.78 -36.94 -13.12
N PHE A 601 11.61 -35.90 -12.98
CA PHE A 601 11.21 -34.54 -12.60
C PHE A 601 10.87 -33.63 -13.78
N SER A 602 10.60 -34.17 -14.97
CA SER A 602 10.23 -33.43 -16.18
C SER A 602 8.92 -32.63 -16.09
N PHE A 603 8.21 -32.66 -14.96
CA PHE A 603 6.87 -32.09 -14.84
C PHE A 603 6.79 -30.61 -14.46
N TYR A 604 7.89 -29.93 -14.13
CA TYR A 604 7.84 -28.58 -13.57
C TYR A 604 8.42 -27.47 -14.45
N PHE A 605 8.98 -27.80 -15.60
CA PHE A 605 9.44 -26.80 -16.55
C PHE A 605 8.37 -26.59 -17.60
N SER A 606 7.79 -25.39 -17.61
CA SER A 606 6.96 -24.93 -18.69
C SER A 606 7.77 -25.03 -19.97
N GLU A 607 7.28 -25.81 -20.92
CA GLU A 607 7.73 -25.73 -22.30
C GLU A 607 7.77 -24.24 -22.69
N LYS A 608 8.72 -23.83 -23.55
CA LYS A 608 8.83 -22.45 -24.05
C LYS A 608 7.62 -22.15 -24.96
N ASP A 609 6.46 -21.96 -24.33
CA ASP A 609 5.14 -21.89 -24.99
C ASP A 609 4.66 -20.46 -25.19
N ASN A 610 5.54 -19.47 -24.94
CA ASN A 610 5.14 -18.08 -24.97
C ASN A 610 5.78 -17.33 -26.13
N ILE A 611 5.15 -16.23 -26.51
CA ILE A 611 5.63 -15.32 -27.54
C ILE A 611 5.78 -13.96 -26.92
N LEU A 612 7.01 -13.46 -26.88
CA LEU A 612 7.27 -12.08 -26.50
C LEU A 612 7.17 -11.21 -27.76
N PHE A 613 6.65 -10.02 -27.61
CA PHE A 613 6.64 -9.04 -28.71
C PHE A 613 6.75 -7.61 -28.21
N ARG A 614 7.32 -6.74 -29.03
CA ARG A 614 7.43 -5.31 -28.77
C ARG A 614 6.46 -4.57 -29.71
N TYR A 615 5.64 -3.71 -29.14
CA TYR A 615 4.68 -2.90 -29.89
C TYR A 615 5.09 -1.44 -29.95
N ARG A 616 4.58 -0.68 -30.92
CA ARG A 616 4.87 0.76 -31.06
C ARG A 616 4.23 1.56 -29.94
N GLU A 617 4.96 2.55 -29.44
CA GLU A 617 4.49 3.43 -28.39
C GLU A 617 3.08 4.01 -28.70
N GLY A 618 2.19 4.00 -27.71
CA GLY A 618 0.82 4.49 -27.84
C GLY A 618 -0.17 3.57 -28.57
N THR A 619 0.26 2.43 -29.13
CA THR A 619 -0.62 1.53 -29.88
C THR A 619 -1.19 0.35 -29.08
N TRP A 620 -0.85 0.22 -27.81
CA TRP A 620 -1.22 -0.93 -26.97
C TRP A 620 -2.70 -1.29 -27.03
N LYS A 621 -3.60 -0.31 -26.89
CA LYS A 621 -5.05 -0.55 -26.90
C LYS A 621 -5.54 -1.19 -28.20
N THR A 622 -5.05 -0.70 -29.33
CA THR A 622 -5.41 -1.22 -30.66
C THR A 622 -4.80 -2.61 -30.86
N CYS A 623 -3.54 -2.79 -30.47
CA CYS A 623 -2.82 -4.04 -30.55
C CYS A 623 -3.54 -5.12 -29.72
N LYS A 624 -3.85 -4.84 -28.47
CA LYS A 624 -4.58 -5.71 -27.55
C LYS A 624 -5.92 -6.15 -28.16
N GLN A 625 -6.74 -5.21 -28.65
CA GLN A 625 -8.06 -5.52 -29.21
C GLN A 625 -7.96 -6.43 -30.42
N LYS A 626 -7.00 -6.20 -31.34
CA LYS A 626 -6.81 -7.04 -32.54
C LYS A 626 -6.38 -8.45 -32.16
N ILE A 627 -5.41 -8.58 -31.22
CA ILE A 627 -4.94 -9.88 -30.77
C ILE A 627 -6.07 -10.65 -30.06
N GLU A 628 -6.76 -10.02 -29.10
CA GLU A 628 -7.88 -10.66 -28.38
C GLU A 628 -8.98 -11.11 -29.35
N THR A 629 -9.32 -10.30 -30.36
CA THR A 629 -10.32 -10.68 -31.38
C THR A 629 -9.87 -11.89 -32.19
N MET A 630 -8.60 -11.92 -32.63
CA MET A 630 -8.05 -13.07 -33.37
C MET A 630 -8.04 -14.32 -32.48
N LEU A 631 -7.57 -14.21 -31.22
CA LEU A 631 -7.52 -15.35 -30.32
C LEU A 631 -8.92 -15.93 -30.03
N GLN A 632 -9.92 -15.09 -29.83
CA GLN A 632 -11.32 -15.52 -29.61
C GLN A 632 -11.94 -16.14 -30.85
N THR A 633 -11.53 -15.69 -32.05
CA THR A 633 -12.12 -16.17 -33.30
C THR A 633 -11.46 -17.47 -33.76
N GLU A 634 -10.14 -17.55 -33.73
CA GLU A 634 -9.40 -18.69 -34.29
C GLU A 634 -9.08 -19.78 -33.25
N TYR A 635 -8.98 -19.39 -31.95
CA TYR A 635 -8.59 -20.30 -30.86
C TYR A 635 -9.54 -20.21 -29.64
N PRO A 636 -10.88 -20.32 -29.84
CA PRO A 636 -11.85 -20.10 -28.74
C PRO A 636 -11.70 -21.09 -27.58
N ASP A 637 -11.20 -22.30 -27.86
CA ASP A 637 -11.00 -23.35 -26.85
C ASP A 637 -9.58 -23.37 -26.25
N SER A 638 -8.70 -22.49 -26.72
CA SER A 638 -7.32 -22.45 -26.29
C SER A 638 -7.13 -21.40 -25.20
N ARG A 639 -6.45 -21.80 -24.11
CA ARG A 639 -6.08 -20.88 -23.05
C ARG A 639 -4.88 -20.06 -23.48
N ILE A 640 -5.15 -18.88 -24.02
CA ILE A 640 -4.13 -17.93 -24.45
C ILE A 640 -4.37 -16.64 -23.70
N GLU A 641 -3.36 -16.19 -22.95
CA GLU A 641 -3.42 -14.96 -22.15
C GLU A 641 -2.49 -13.92 -22.76
N LEU A 642 -2.97 -12.69 -22.84
CA LEU A 642 -2.18 -11.55 -23.25
C LEU A 642 -1.76 -10.75 -22.01
N GLN A 643 -0.45 -10.60 -21.79
CA GLN A 643 0.13 -9.90 -20.65
C GLN A 643 0.94 -8.72 -21.15
N ASN A 644 0.74 -7.54 -20.54
CA ASN A 644 1.59 -6.38 -20.77
C ASN A 644 2.64 -6.31 -19.65
N THR A 645 3.93 -6.28 -20.03
CA THR A 645 5.03 -6.32 -19.07
C THR A 645 5.06 -5.08 -18.17
N GLU A 646 4.74 -3.89 -18.70
CA GLU A 646 4.69 -2.66 -17.90
C GLU A 646 3.54 -2.70 -16.89
N GLU A 647 2.35 -3.22 -17.29
CA GLU A 647 1.20 -3.37 -16.38
C GLU A 647 1.52 -4.37 -15.27
N GLU A 648 2.14 -5.51 -15.58
CA GLU A 648 2.56 -6.50 -14.59
C GLU A 648 3.63 -5.94 -13.64
N TYR A 649 4.61 -5.23 -14.20
CA TYR A 649 5.66 -4.60 -13.41
C TYR A 649 5.12 -3.49 -12.51
N ALA A 650 4.11 -2.74 -12.97
CA ALA A 650 3.44 -1.72 -12.17
C ALA A 650 2.72 -2.29 -10.94
N LYS A 651 2.33 -3.56 -10.95
CA LYS A 651 1.71 -4.23 -9.80
C LYS A 651 2.66 -4.35 -8.62
N PHE A 652 3.96 -4.53 -8.86
CA PHE A 652 4.99 -4.51 -7.80
C PHE A 652 5.10 -3.17 -7.08
N LEU A 653 4.69 -2.07 -7.74
CA LEU A 653 4.70 -0.73 -7.19
C LEU A 653 3.29 -0.27 -6.74
N SER A 654 2.31 -1.16 -6.69
CA SER A 654 0.91 -0.78 -6.39
C SER A 654 0.78 -0.19 -4.98
N SER A 655 1.49 -0.73 -3.99
CA SER A 655 1.52 -0.23 -2.62
C SER A 655 2.09 1.19 -2.53
N GLU A 656 3.18 1.46 -3.23
CA GLU A 656 3.81 2.78 -3.31
C GLU A 656 2.91 3.79 -4.04
N ASN A 657 2.25 3.35 -5.12
CA ASN A 657 1.28 4.18 -5.85
C ASN A 657 0.07 4.52 -4.98
N ALA A 658 -0.47 3.55 -4.24
CA ALA A 658 -1.56 3.78 -3.31
C ALA A 658 -1.15 4.79 -2.22
N LEU A 659 0.04 4.62 -1.63
CA LEU A 659 0.58 5.55 -0.64
C LEU A 659 0.77 6.96 -1.21
N LEU A 660 1.29 7.10 -2.43
CA LEU A 660 1.44 8.40 -3.10
C LEU A 660 0.09 9.09 -3.29
N LYS A 661 -0.92 8.38 -3.79
CA LYS A 661 -2.27 8.93 -4.01
C LYS A 661 -2.92 9.33 -2.68
N LEU A 662 -2.76 8.53 -1.63
CA LEU A 662 -3.26 8.82 -0.29
C LEU A 662 -2.57 10.06 0.31
N LEU A 663 -1.23 10.13 0.30
CA LEU A 663 -0.49 11.29 0.80
C LEU A 663 -0.75 12.54 -0.05
N GLY A 664 -0.88 12.42 -1.35
CA GLY A 664 -1.25 13.51 -2.24
C GLY A 664 -2.64 14.09 -1.91
N SER A 665 -3.61 13.24 -1.63
CA SER A 665 -4.95 13.67 -1.20
C SER A 665 -4.92 14.39 0.16
N LEU A 666 -4.13 13.87 1.13
CA LEU A 666 -3.94 14.54 2.42
C LEU A 666 -3.21 15.88 2.27
N ALA A 667 -2.21 15.97 1.39
CA ALA A 667 -1.52 17.22 1.07
C ALA A 667 -2.49 18.28 0.52
N LEU A 668 -3.37 17.87 -0.41
CA LEU A 668 -4.42 18.75 -0.95
C LEU A 668 -5.35 19.26 0.16
N ILE A 669 -5.83 18.36 1.01
CA ILE A 669 -6.75 18.71 2.10
C ILE A 669 -6.08 19.62 3.12
N CYS A 670 -4.84 19.35 3.55
CA CYS A 670 -4.09 20.23 4.44
C CYS A 670 -3.86 21.62 3.82
N THR A 671 -3.62 21.67 2.52
CA THR A 671 -3.49 22.94 1.80
C THR A 671 -4.81 23.73 1.82
N LEU A 672 -5.94 23.07 1.54
CA LEU A 672 -7.27 23.70 1.62
C LEU A 672 -7.58 24.19 3.04
N LEU A 673 -7.28 23.39 4.07
CA LEU A 673 -7.44 23.80 5.47
C LEU A 673 -6.60 25.04 5.80
N SER A 674 -5.37 25.11 5.32
CA SER A 674 -4.49 26.26 5.51
C SER A 674 -5.03 27.50 4.78
N VAL A 675 -5.54 27.35 3.57
CA VAL A 675 -6.21 28.41 2.80
C VAL A 675 -7.44 28.93 3.55
N PHE A 676 -8.29 28.06 4.05
CA PHE A 676 -9.46 28.43 4.85
C PHE A 676 -9.08 29.18 6.12
N ALA A 677 -8.05 28.72 6.82
CA ALA A 677 -7.53 29.39 8.00
C ALA A 677 -7.03 30.81 7.69
N ILE A 678 -6.20 30.96 6.67
CA ILE A 678 -5.65 32.25 6.23
C ILE A 678 -6.77 33.18 5.77
N TYR A 679 -7.65 32.72 4.88
CA TYR A 679 -8.78 33.50 4.38
C TYR A 679 -9.67 34.01 5.51
N SER A 680 -10.03 33.13 6.46
CA SER A 680 -10.87 33.53 7.61
C SER A 680 -10.17 34.54 8.51
N LEU A 681 -8.88 34.33 8.76
CA LEU A 681 -8.08 35.26 9.57
C LEU A 681 -7.89 36.61 8.91
N VAL A 682 -7.61 36.65 7.61
CA VAL A 682 -7.51 37.91 6.83
C VAL A 682 -8.83 38.62 6.86
N SER A 683 -9.94 37.92 6.64
CA SER A 683 -11.29 38.49 6.71
C SER A 683 -11.60 39.16 8.05
N LEU A 684 -11.23 38.47 9.16
CA LEU A 684 -11.41 39.02 10.51
C LEU A 684 -10.49 40.21 10.76
N THR A 685 -9.21 40.14 10.35
CA THR A 685 -8.24 41.18 10.53
C THR A 685 -8.61 42.42 9.73
N CYS A 686 -9.10 42.27 8.48
CA CYS A 686 -9.63 43.38 7.69
C CYS A 686 -10.84 44.01 8.39
N GLY A 687 -11.76 43.23 8.95
CA GLY A 687 -12.88 43.74 9.73
C GLY A 687 -12.47 44.53 10.97
N GLN A 688 -11.47 44.04 11.72
CA GLN A 688 -10.94 44.70 12.93
C GLN A 688 -10.16 45.98 12.60
N ARG A 689 -9.41 46.00 11.50
CA ARG A 689 -8.61 47.15 11.04
C ARG A 689 -9.34 48.03 10.01
N ARG A 690 -10.66 47.87 9.89
CA ARG A 690 -11.45 48.57 8.85
C ARG A 690 -11.27 50.11 8.91
N LYS A 691 -11.30 50.69 10.12
CA LYS A 691 -11.05 52.12 10.35
C LYS A 691 -9.60 52.52 10.00
N GLU A 692 -8.62 51.71 10.39
CA GLU A 692 -7.19 51.93 10.07
C GLU A 692 -6.96 51.94 8.55
N ILE A 693 -7.57 50.97 7.84
CA ILE A 693 -7.49 50.84 6.38
C ILE A 693 -8.14 52.06 5.71
N ALA A 694 -9.32 52.49 6.20
CA ALA A 694 -10.02 53.70 5.69
C ALA A 694 -9.20 54.98 5.89
N ILE A 695 -8.62 55.18 7.08
CA ILE A 695 -7.77 56.34 7.40
C ILE A 695 -6.53 56.36 6.48
N ARG A 696 -5.86 55.23 6.31
CA ARG A 696 -4.68 55.13 5.41
C ARG A 696 -5.06 55.44 3.96
N LYS A 697 -6.25 55.01 3.53
CA LYS A 697 -6.76 55.30 2.17
C LYS A 697 -7.07 56.77 1.97
N VAL A 698 -7.68 57.43 2.97
CA VAL A 698 -7.89 58.89 2.98
C VAL A 698 -6.56 59.64 2.92
N ASN A 699 -5.51 59.08 3.57
CA ASN A 699 -4.14 59.63 3.54
C ASN A 699 -3.35 59.23 2.27
N GLY A 700 -4.00 58.74 1.22
CA GLY A 700 -3.38 58.46 -0.08
C GLY A 700 -2.77 57.09 -0.28
N ALA A 701 -2.95 56.15 0.65
CA ALA A 701 -2.44 54.80 0.47
C ALA A 701 -3.18 54.01 -0.64
N ASN A 702 -2.45 53.43 -1.56
CA ASN A 702 -2.97 52.57 -2.61
C ASN A 702 -3.35 51.15 -2.08
N VAL A 703 -4.21 50.46 -2.87
CA VAL A 703 -4.57 49.06 -2.55
C VAL A 703 -3.31 48.15 -2.40
N LYS A 704 -2.27 48.43 -3.21
CA LYS A 704 -0.99 47.70 -3.16
C LYS A 704 -0.27 47.88 -1.82
N ASP A 705 -0.31 49.06 -1.21
CA ASP A 705 0.33 49.33 0.07
C ASP A 705 -0.35 48.58 1.21
N ILE A 706 -1.69 48.52 1.16
CA ILE A 706 -2.47 47.73 2.13
C ILE A 706 -2.20 46.24 1.95
N LEU A 707 -2.17 45.76 0.70
CA LEU A 707 -1.89 44.35 0.37
C LEU A 707 -0.51 43.94 0.86
N ASN A 708 0.52 44.80 0.66
CA ASN A 708 1.90 44.49 1.09
C ASN A 708 2.02 44.25 2.61
N ILE A 709 1.22 44.90 3.44
CA ILE A 709 1.23 44.68 4.88
C ILE A 709 0.83 43.24 5.22
N PHE A 710 -0.24 42.76 4.59
CA PHE A 710 -0.72 41.36 4.80
C PHE A 710 0.22 40.37 4.16
N VAL A 711 0.66 40.60 2.92
CA VAL A 711 1.61 39.68 2.24
C VAL A 711 2.88 39.52 3.05
N ARG A 712 3.46 40.59 3.58
CA ARG A 712 4.67 40.52 4.41
C ARG A 712 4.44 39.72 5.70
N GLU A 713 3.29 39.88 6.37
CA GLU A 713 2.96 39.10 7.58
C GLU A 713 2.88 37.60 7.26
N TYR A 714 2.15 37.20 6.22
CA TYR A 714 1.98 35.78 5.88
C TYR A 714 3.21 35.16 5.20
N ALA A 715 3.99 35.95 4.44
CA ALA A 715 5.29 35.51 3.92
C ALA A 715 6.26 35.17 5.04
N THR A 716 6.28 35.95 6.13
CA THR A 716 7.10 35.62 7.31
C THR A 716 6.66 34.30 7.94
N LEU A 717 5.36 34.03 8.06
CA LEU A 717 4.86 32.75 8.60
C LEU A 717 5.21 31.57 7.66
N LEU A 718 5.12 31.79 6.33
CA LEU A 718 5.50 30.79 5.34
C LEU A 718 6.99 30.44 5.43
N ILE A 719 7.87 31.44 5.54
CA ILE A 719 9.32 31.23 5.69
C ILE A 719 9.61 30.46 6.97
N LEU A 720 9.01 30.86 8.11
CA LEU A 720 9.18 30.16 9.38
C LEU A 720 8.71 28.70 9.32
N ALA A 721 7.57 28.46 8.66
CA ALA A 721 7.06 27.11 8.44
C ALA A 721 8.01 26.28 7.57
N SER A 722 8.57 26.87 6.50
CA SER A 722 9.49 26.20 5.56
C SER A 722 10.83 25.83 6.21
N ILE A 723 11.36 26.68 7.10
CA ILE A 723 12.62 26.40 7.84
C ILE A 723 12.51 25.11 8.66
N VAL A 724 11.33 24.76 9.13
CA VAL A 724 11.09 23.52 9.88
C VAL A 724 10.64 22.38 8.98
N ALA A 725 9.68 22.65 8.08
CA ALA A 725 9.05 21.64 7.23
C ALA A 725 10.04 20.95 6.29
N PHE A 726 10.92 21.70 5.64
CA PHE A 726 11.87 21.11 4.69
C PHE A 726 12.94 20.22 5.33
N PRO A 727 13.63 20.60 6.41
CA PRO A 727 14.56 19.69 7.05
C PRO A 727 13.90 18.42 7.61
N VAL A 728 12.73 18.55 8.23
CA VAL A 728 11.98 17.40 8.74
C VAL A 728 11.51 16.50 7.59
N GLY A 729 10.93 17.09 6.53
CA GLY A 729 10.51 16.35 5.33
C GLY A 729 11.68 15.67 4.63
N TYR A 730 12.83 16.33 4.52
CA TYR A 730 14.05 15.75 3.98
C TYR A 730 14.55 14.55 4.79
N ALA A 731 14.60 14.66 6.11
CA ALA A 731 15.03 13.58 7.00
C ALA A 731 14.09 12.37 6.89
N LEU A 732 12.75 12.59 6.84
CA LEU A 732 11.77 11.54 6.65
C LEU A 732 11.93 10.87 5.29
N MET A 733 12.07 11.64 4.22
CA MET A 733 12.19 11.10 2.87
C MET A 733 13.54 10.42 2.64
N LYS A 734 14.64 10.93 3.19
CA LYS A 734 15.94 10.25 3.16
C LYS A 734 15.87 8.88 3.81
N ASN A 735 15.26 8.75 4.99
CA ASN A 735 15.07 7.47 5.65
C ASN A 735 14.13 6.54 4.87
N TRP A 736 13.10 7.09 4.21
CA TRP A 736 12.21 6.31 3.36
C TRP A 736 12.93 5.83 2.09
N LEU A 737 13.70 6.67 1.42
CA LEU A 737 14.48 6.33 0.22
C LEU A 737 15.53 5.24 0.48
N GLN A 738 16.10 5.17 1.68
CA GLN A 738 17.07 4.13 2.05
C GLN A 738 16.50 2.70 1.99
N ASN A 739 15.17 2.54 1.90
CA ASN A 739 14.57 1.22 1.72
C ASN A 739 14.57 0.74 0.26
N TYR A 740 15.05 1.55 -0.67
CA TYR A 740 15.10 1.24 -2.09
C TYR A 740 16.55 1.12 -2.56
N THR A 741 16.84 0.13 -3.37
CA THR A 741 18.17 -0.01 -3.98
C THR A 741 18.41 1.08 -5.02
N LEU A 742 17.42 1.30 -5.88
CA LEU A 742 17.44 2.37 -6.87
C LEU A 742 16.85 3.64 -6.27
N GLN A 743 17.69 4.64 -5.98
CA GLN A 743 17.27 5.86 -5.27
C GLN A 743 17.38 7.09 -6.16
N THR A 744 16.34 7.92 -6.16
CA THR A 744 16.40 9.24 -6.79
C THR A 744 17.03 10.27 -5.86
N SER A 745 17.74 11.26 -6.42
CA SER A 745 18.26 12.40 -5.67
C SER A 745 17.17 13.46 -5.41
N VAL A 746 17.19 14.07 -4.22
CA VAL A 746 16.29 15.20 -3.91
C VAL A 746 16.89 16.49 -4.48
N SER A 747 16.29 17.01 -5.55
CA SER A 747 16.80 18.17 -6.26
C SER A 747 16.47 19.49 -5.56
N ALA A 748 17.41 20.44 -5.54
CA ALA A 748 17.23 21.72 -4.88
C ALA A 748 16.08 22.57 -5.45
N TRP A 749 15.77 22.47 -6.75
CA TRP A 749 14.67 23.19 -7.39
C TRP A 749 13.28 22.83 -6.84
N LEU A 750 13.15 21.61 -6.30
CA LEU A 750 11.88 21.13 -5.71
C LEU A 750 11.42 22.03 -4.55
N TYR A 751 12.35 22.44 -3.69
CA TYR A 751 12.07 23.34 -2.57
C TYR A 751 11.53 24.69 -3.06
N VAL A 752 12.13 25.21 -4.13
CA VAL A 752 11.74 26.51 -4.72
C VAL A 752 10.34 26.43 -5.33
N VAL A 753 10.05 25.38 -6.08
CA VAL A 753 8.72 25.20 -6.73
C VAL A 753 7.62 25.06 -5.69
N ILE A 754 7.84 24.24 -4.65
CA ILE A 754 6.86 24.06 -3.57
C ILE A 754 6.61 25.40 -2.84
N LEU A 755 7.67 26.10 -2.47
CA LEU A 755 7.56 27.38 -1.77
C LEU A 755 6.82 28.41 -2.64
N PHE A 756 7.15 28.51 -3.92
CA PHE A 756 6.50 29.42 -4.88
C PHE A 756 5.01 29.05 -5.07
N GLY A 757 4.69 27.78 -5.25
CA GLY A 757 3.32 27.30 -5.41
C GLY A 757 2.44 27.67 -4.20
N ILE A 758 2.92 27.40 -3.00
CA ILE A 758 2.19 27.75 -1.77
C ILE A 758 2.09 29.28 -1.60
N ALA A 759 3.15 30.02 -1.91
CA ALA A 759 3.13 31.48 -1.86
C ALA A 759 2.08 32.06 -2.83
N CYS A 760 1.94 31.51 -4.04
CA CYS A 760 0.89 31.90 -5.00
C CYS A 760 -0.51 31.63 -4.44
N VAL A 761 -0.74 30.45 -3.87
CA VAL A 761 -2.04 30.09 -3.27
C VAL A 761 -2.40 31.04 -2.13
N ILE A 762 -1.43 31.34 -1.24
CA ILE A 762 -1.61 32.31 -0.15
C ILE A 762 -1.90 33.71 -0.70
N ALA A 763 -1.14 34.17 -1.68
CA ALA A 763 -1.29 35.50 -2.29
C ALA A 763 -2.69 35.69 -2.94
N LEU A 764 -3.18 34.65 -3.63
CA LEU A 764 -4.52 34.64 -4.21
C LEU A 764 -5.59 34.70 -3.11
N SER A 765 -5.44 33.94 -2.03
CA SER A 765 -6.39 33.88 -0.91
C SER A 765 -6.48 35.23 -0.18
N ILE A 766 -5.36 35.91 0.01
CA ILE A 766 -5.26 37.20 0.66
C ILE A 766 -5.75 38.32 -0.29
N GLY A 767 -5.30 38.26 -1.55
CA GLY A 767 -5.49 39.32 -2.53
C GLY A 767 -6.95 39.68 -2.74
N TYR A 768 -7.80 38.69 -2.98
CA TYR A 768 -9.24 38.90 -3.16
C TYR A 768 -9.89 39.59 -1.96
N ARG A 769 -9.57 39.18 -0.75
CA ARG A 769 -10.21 39.69 0.46
C ARG A 769 -9.73 41.09 0.85
N VAL A 770 -8.43 41.32 0.72
CA VAL A 770 -7.83 42.65 0.98
C VAL A 770 -8.28 43.66 -0.09
N TRP A 771 -8.32 43.24 -1.36
CA TRP A 771 -8.82 44.07 -2.46
C TRP A 771 -10.26 44.50 -2.20
N LYS A 772 -11.14 43.57 -1.78
CA LYS A 772 -12.55 43.90 -1.45
C LYS A 772 -12.64 44.89 -0.28
N ALA A 773 -11.87 44.68 0.80
CA ALA A 773 -11.86 45.55 1.97
C ALA A 773 -11.27 46.94 1.66
N ALA A 774 -10.24 47.01 0.81
CA ALA A 774 -9.62 48.25 0.40
C ALA A 774 -10.49 49.10 -0.59
N ASN A 775 -11.43 48.45 -1.29
CA ASN A 775 -12.36 49.16 -2.20
C ASN A 775 -13.67 49.58 -1.54
N GLU A 776 -13.86 49.33 -0.23
CA GLU A 776 -14.99 49.90 0.52
C GLU A 776 -14.86 51.43 0.60
N ASN A 777 -16.01 52.14 0.54
CA ASN A 777 -16.01 53.58 0.62
C ASN A 777 -15.55 54.08 2.00
N PRO A 778 -14.43 54.85 2.11
CA PRO A 778 -13.92 55.30 3.40
C PRO A 778 -14.91 56.13 4.21
N ALA A 779 -15.80 56.93 3.53
CA ALA A 779 -16.79 57.77 4.18
C ALA A 779 -17.84 56.94 4.94
N ASP A 780 -18.29 55.83 4.35
CA ASP A 780 -19.28 54.93 4.98
C ASP A 780 -18.68 54.19 6.17
N VAL A 781 -17.37 53.89 6.10
CA VAL A 781 -16.63 53.18 7.17
C VAL A 781 -16.41 54.09 8.38
N VAL A 782 -16.16 55.40 8.18
CA VAL A 782 -15.92 56.37 9.28
C VAL A 782 -17.23 56.79 9.94
N LYS A 783 -18.36 56.85 9.18
CA LYS A 783 -19.68 57.23 9.68
C LYS A 783 -20.43 56.08 10.42
N SER A 784 -20.07 54.82 10.15
CA SER A 784 -20.76 53.69 10.78
C SER A 784 -20.24 53.50 12.22
N GLU A 785 -20.91 54.09 13.21
CA GLU A 785 -20.82 53.72 14.64
C GLU A 785 -21.85 52.66 15.01
#